data_5af3529bc14aeca71a8a6b4e448765ed
#
_entry.id   5af3529bc14aeca71a8a6b4e448765ed
#
_cell.length_a   1.000
_cell.length_b   1.000
_cell.length_c   1.000
_cell.angle_alpha   90.00
_cell.angle_beta   90.00
_cell.angle_gamma   90.00
#
_symmetry.space_group_name_H-M   'P 1'
#
loop_
_entity.id
_entity.type
_entity.pdbx_description
1 polymer ?
#
loop_
_entity_poly.entity_id
_entity_poly.type
_entity_poly.pdbx_seq_one_letter_code
_entity_poly.pdbx_strand_id
1 'polypeptide(L)'
;MDEGIQVTGSIGDKNTHFNQSVSLECYSGILSMLLNGAPLAEILHALVLKIEDQRLGTHASVLLLSEDGKKLLTGAAPHLPDSYNQAIHGVEIGPEVGSCGTAAYTGERVIVEDIEHHPYWALYQSFALAHGLRACWSEPIKDSQGKVLGTFAMYYEEVKSPTTADLTLIAEAARLASLAIERSRSLEFQRLAVKIFDRLPLSLVITNASYSVLYANDAFKLMVSHQYSDLNSFCPENFFSPSEPHEIDSLFQHLSEGKMWQGELIGLRNNGETFYLDLTVTVFRESHSNENGFAWLFSDISERKKAAQLIKYQANNDSLTGLANRNALFRQIQELISADSLTPGFSFMLMDLDNFKQVNDTYGHDKGDALLVQVVEQIKTCLNDQAVFSRLGGDEFALLLPGIVTQRELSQLAEKINQQVYRRYELSLDKGVYSSVSIGIARFPEDALDLEQLLNCADQAMYISKANGRNRYHFFTEQMQLNAERTANLHTLLKQALEQEAFELYFQPIVDATTGLVLRAEVLLRWQHEGQFISPDEFIPIAENSGLIVNIGRYVRKAVMQTIIDMQALGWPINLAVNVSTFEFWSHELQDEFCDSFADIIEELGLIEFPYELITLEITESLLMKQHVHLIKVLNELRGRGIKISLDDFGTGYSSLSYLANFPIDQIKIDKSFIDRLDEGERHLALVEAIVRLSHALNLSVTAEGVETQTQLKVMMENHIQEIQGYIFYKPMPKAAFFELLAEQAAAHHHS
;
A
#
# COMPACT_ATOMS: atom_id res chain seq x y z
N MET A 1 -62.26 -80.75 -9.05
CA MET A 1 -62.03 -81.38 -7.76
C MET A 1 -61.95 -80.21 -6.81
N ASP A 2 -63.09 -79.68 -6.34
CA ASP A 2 -63.91 -80.15 -5.22
C ASP A 2 -63.11 -80.18 -3.92
N GLU A 3 -63.44 -79.31 -3.10
CA GLU A 3 -63.77 -79.30 -1.65
C GLU A 3 -63.57 -77.89 -1.10
N GLY A 4 -64.50 -77.11 -0.73
CA GLY A 4 -65.69 -77.35 0.00
C GLY A 4 -65.48 -77.38 1.52
N ILE A 5 -65.47 -76.20 2.24
CA ILE A 5 -65.74 -76.12 3.70
C ILE A 5 -66.44 -74.85 4.06
N GLN A 6 -67.51 -75.04 4.57
CA GLN A 6 -68.57 -74.35 5.33
C GLN A 6 -68.20 -73.13 6.15
N VAL A 7 -69.15 -72.23 6.10
CA VAL A 7 -69.42 -71.10 6.95
C VAL A 7 -69.87 -71.56 8.34
N THR A 8 -69.31 -71.03 9.41
CA THR A 8 -69.97 -70.83 10.68
C THR A 8 -69.82 -69.36 11.09
N GLY A 9 -70.96 -68.71 11.18
CA GLY A 9 -71.11 -67.34 11.63
C GLY A 9 -70.80 -67.16 13.09
N SER A 10 -70.20 -66.00 13.38
CA SER A 10 -70.22 -65.40 14.73
C SER A 10 -70.76 -63.99 14.60
N ILE A 11 -71.89 -63.79 15.20
CA ILE A 11 -72.57 -62.52 15.45
C ILE A 11 -71.77 -61.77 16.52
N GLY A 12 -71.05 -60.75 16.12
CA GLY A 12 -70.34 -59.90 17.10
C GLY A 12 -69.44 -58.83 16.47
N ASP A 13 -69.98 -57.98 15.60
CA ASP A 13 -69.20 -56.77 15.22
C ASP A 13 -70.03 -55.66 14.53
N LYS A 14 -71.31 -55.48 14.91
CA LYS A 14 -72.09 -54.35 14.39
C LYS A 14 -71.93 -53.05 15.18
N ASN A 15 -71.28 -53.10 16.37
CA ASN A 15 -71.18 -51.87 17.23
C ASN A 15 -69.80 -51.13 16.97
N THR A 16 -68.81 -51.76 16.43
CA THR A 16 -67.49 -51.10 16.17
C THR A 16 -67.51 -50.27 14.88
N HIS A 17 -68.25 -50.66 13.87
CA HIS A 17 -68.43 -49.89 12.64
C HIS A 17 -69.35 -48.69 12.75
N PHE A 18 -70.30 -48.72 13.67
CA PHE A 18 -71.24 -47.58 13.89
C PHE A 18 -70.56 -46.45 14.67
N ASN A 19 -69.65 -46.74 15.59
CA ASN A 19 -68.89 -45.70 16.34
C ASN A 19 -67.78 -45.10 15.45
N GLN A 20 -67.16 -45.81 14.51
CA GLN A 20 -66.18 -45.21 13.62
C GLN A 20 -66.78 -44.29 12.57
N SER A 21 -67.96 -44.54 12.09
CA SER A 21 -68.61 -43.68 11.09
C SER A 21 -69.12 -42.36 11.69
N VAL A 22 -69.57 -42.38 12.93
CA VAL A 22 -70.02 -41.15 13.67
C VAL A 22 -68.86 -40.27 14.04
N SER A 23 -67.66 -40.87 14.34
CA SER A 23 -66.44 -40.12 14.64
C SER A 23 -65.90 -39.38 13.41
N LEU A 24 -65.89 -40.02 12.23
CA LEU A 24 -65.42 -39.40 10.99
C LEU A 24 -66.26 -38.25 10.47
N GLU A 25 -67.59 -38.32 10.61
CA GLU A 25 -68.51 -37.21 10.26
C GLU A 25 -68.36 -36.02 11.21
N CYS A 26 -68.01 -36.25 12.48
CA CYS A 26 -67.89 -35.23 13.51
C CYS A 26 -66.65 -34.29 13.30
N TYR A 27 -65.55 -34.80 12.70
CA TYR A 27 -64.37 -34.04 12.45
C TYR A 27 -64.15 -33.70 10.95
N SER A 28 -65.13 -33.93 10.09
CA SER A 28 -65.02 -33.65 8.64
C SER A 28 -64.65 -32.20 8.31
N GLY A 29 -65.19 -31.24 9.10
CA GLY A 29 -64.81 -29.81 8.95
C GLY A 29 -63.36 -29.52 9.25
N ILE A 30 -62.84 -30.11 10.34
CA ILE A 30 -61.42 -29.91 10.74
C ILE A 30 -60.48 -30.57 9.72
N LEU A 31 -60.80 -31.76 9.22
CA LEU A 31 -60.04 -32.42 8.16
C LEU A 31 -60.08 -31.62 6.85
N SER A 32 -61.20 -31.01 6.50
CA SER A 32 -61.30 -30.10 5.36
C SER A 32 -60.39 -28.87 5.53
N MET A 33 -60.35 -28.24 6.71
CA MET A 33 -59.46 -27.13 7.01
C MET A 33 -57.96 -27.55 6.86
N LEU A 34 -57.62 -28.74 7.36
CA LEU A 34 -56.28 -29.31 7.20
C LEU A 34 -55.90 -29.53 5.71
N LEU A 35 -56.80 -30.07 4.93
CA LEU A 35 -56.55 -30.34 3.49
C LEU A 35 -56.40 -29.05 2.68
N ASN A 36 -57.20 -28.03 3.03
CA ASN A 36 -57.18 -26.72 2.34
C ASN A 36 -56.05 -25.78 2.83
N GLY A 37 -55.22 -26.21 3.79
CA GLY A 37 -54.07 -25.43 4.27
C GLY A 37 -54.50 -24.19 5.10
N ALA A 38 -55.57 -24.28 5.85
CA ALA A 38 -55.97 -23.22 6.79
C ALA A 38 -54.85 -22.96 7.82
N PRO A 39 -54.76 -21.74 8.39
CA PRO A 39 -53.79 -21.42 9.43
C PRO A 39 -53.94 -22.34 10.65
N LEU A 40 -52.79 -22.78 11.23
CA LEU A 40 -52.73 -23.67 12.38
C LEU A 40 -53.64 -23.18 13.55
N ALA A 41 -53.58 -21.87 13.85
CA ALA A 41 -54.37 -21.26 14.92
C ALA A 41 -55.87 -21.45 14.70
N GLU A 42 -56.37 -21.32 13.48
CA GLU A 42 -57.78 -21.52 13.13
C GLU A 42 -58.18 -22.97 13.28
N ILE A 43 -57.33 -23.92 12.84
CA ILE A 43 -57.57 -25.35 12.95
C ILE A 43 -57.63 -25.77 14.43
N LEU A 44 -56.69 -25.35 15.24
CA LEU A 44 -56.64 -25.66 16.67
C LEU A 44 -57.83 -25.03 17.41
N HIS A 45 -58.20 -23.80 17.06
CA HIS A 45 -59.39 -23.11 17.62
C HIS A 45 -60.65 -23.89 17.29
N ALA A 46 -60.88 -24.28 16.05
CA ALA A 46 -62.01 -25.06 15.63
C ALA A 46 -62.02 -26.45 16.31
N LEU A 47 -60.89 -27.07 16.52
CA LEU A 47 -60.79 -28.34 17.23
C LEU A 47 -61.20 -28.21 18.70
N VAL A 48 -60.71 -27.18 19.40
CA VAL A 48 -61.09 -26.95 20.81
C VAL A 48 -62.56 -26.68 20.95
N LEU A 49 -63.15 -25.78 20.14
CA LEU A 49 -64.56 -25.52 20.14
C LEU A 49 -65.39 -26.78 19.90
N LYS A 50 -64.96 -27.62 18.97
CA LYS A 50 -65.69 -28.86 18.67
C LYS A 50 -65.64 -29.84 19.82
N ILE A 51 -64.61 -29.91 20.60
CA ILE A 51 -64.49 -30.76 21.80
C ILE A 51 -65.43 -30.20 22.92
N GLU A 52 -65.46 -28.89 23.15
CA GLU A 52 -66.25 -28.23 24.11
C GLU A 52 -67.77 -28.41 23.82
N ASP A 53 -68.18 -28.32 22.54
CA ASP A 53 -69.56 -28.60 22.07
C ASP A 53 -69.96 -30.04 22.33
N GLN A 54 -69.06 -31.01 22.27
CA GLN A 54 -69.39 -32.42 22.54
C GLN A 54 -69.54 -32.76 24.03
N ARG A 55 -69.01 -31.88 24.88
CA ARG A 55 -69.00 -32.08 26.34
C ARG A 55 -69.39 -30.77 27.07
N LEU A 56 -70.71 -30.60 27.31
CA LEU A 56 -71.23 -29.44 28.02
C LEU A 56 -70.54 -29.28 29.39
N GLY A 57 -70.13 -28.06 29.73
CA GLY A 57 -69.43 -27.74 30.98
C GLY A 57 -67.94 -28.09 31.02
N THR A 58 -67.38 -28.29 29.87
CA THR A 58 -65.96 -28.53 29.72
C THR A 58 -65.29 -27.35 29.02
N HIS A 59 -64.18 -26.85 29.53
CA HIS A 59 -63.23 -25.97 28.78
C HIS A 59 -62.08 -26.80 28.26
N ALA A 60 -61.56 -26.44 27.08
CA ALA A 60 -60.44 -27.17 26.51
C ALA A 60 -59.34 -26.22 26.05
N SER A 61 -58.14 -26.71 25.98
CA SER A 61 -56.99 -25.95 25.44
C SER A 61 -56.05 -26.83 24.67
N VAL A 62 -55.38 -26.20 23.71
CA VAL A 62 -54.16 -26.71 23.09
C VAL A 62 -53.00 -25.79 23.46
N LEU A 63 -52.00 -26.36 24.09
CA LEU A 63 -50.75 -25.69 24.35
C LEU A 63 -49.64 -26.30 23.45
N LEU A 64 -48.90 -25.45 22.78
CA LEU A 64 -47.81 -25.86 21.88
C LEU A 64 -46.48 -25.83 22.64
N LEU A 65 -45.63 -26.78 22.42
CA LEU A 65 -44.28 -26.76 22.95
C LEU A 65 -43.39 -25.79 22.16
N SER A 66 -42.67 -24.92 22.87
CA SER A 66 -41.69 -23.99 22.26
C SER A 66 -40.60 -24.74 21.46
N GLU A 67 -39.92 -24.05 20.55
CA GLU A 67 -38.89 -24.66 19.69
C GLU A 67 -37.77 -25.29 20.49
N ASP A 68 -37.37 -24.67 21.62
CA ASP A 68 -36.35 -25.21 22.53
C ASP A 68 -36.83 -26.37 23.40
N GLY A 69 -38.13 -26.70 23.29
CA GLY A 69 -38.77 -27.82 24.02
C GLY A 69 -38.94 -27.60 25.50
N LYS A 70 -38.87 -26.36 26.01
CA LYS A 70 -38.86 -26.09 27.46
C LYS A 70 -40.12 -25.41 27.99
N LYS A 71 -40.93 -24.77 27.15
CA LYS A 71 -42.04 -23.95 27.56
C LYS A 71 -43.31 -24.30 26.79
N LEU A 72 -44.48 -24.12 27.43
CA LEU A 72 -45.77 -24.25 26.82
C LEU A 72 -46.29 -22.88 26.37
N LEU A 73 -46.63 -22.77 25.08
CA LEU A 73 -47.22 -21.58 24.45
C LEU A 73 -48.68 -21.83 24.14
N THR A 74 -49.55 -20.84 24.31
CA THR A 74 -50.98 -20.98 24.01
C THR A 74 -51.18 -21.17 22.50
N GLY A 75 -51.75 -22.31 22.11
CA GLY A 75 -52.16 -22.59 20.74
C GLY A 75 -53.65 -22.22 20.49
N ALA A 76 -54.56 -22.72 21.34
CA ALA A 76 -55.97 -22.37 21.33
C ALA A 76 -56.60 -22.66 22.70
N ALA A 77 -57.38 -21.72 23.25
CA ALA A 77 -58.12 -21.88 24.50
C ALA A 77 -59.24 -20.85 24.55
N PRO A 78 -60.28 -21.00 23.70
CA PRO A 78 -61.30 -19.95 23.45
C PRO A 78 -62.18 -19.59 24.69
N HIS A 79 -62.50 -20.54 25.53
CA HIS A 79 -63.41 -20.31 26.67
C HIS A 79 -62.70 -20.32 28.04
N LEU A 80 -61.38 -20.48 28.06
CA LEU A 80 -60.61 -20.24 29.29
C LEU A 80 -60.41 -18.71 29.46
N PRO A 81 -60.51 -18.20 30.72
CA PRO A 81 -60.33 -16.77 30.99
C PRO A 81 -59.02 -16.25 30.49
N ASP A 82 -58.97 -15.02 29.89
CA ASP A 82 -57.78 -14.41 29.37
C ASP A 82 -56.63 -14.30 30.38
N SER A 83 -56.96 -13.98 31.63
CA SER A 83 -55.99 -13.94 32.74
C SER A 83 -55.34 -15.30 32.99
N TYR A 84 -56.10 -16.39 32.83
CA TYR A 84 -55.56 -17.75 32.94
C TYR A 84 -54.67 -18.09 31.74
N ASN A 85 -55.11 -17.79 30.53
CA ASN A 85 -54.33 -18.01 29.32
C ASN A 85 -52.99 -17.25 29.34
N GLN A 86 -52.97 -16.01 29.82
CA GLN A 86 -51.75 -15.22 29.96
C GLN A 86 -50.77 -15.81 30.99
N ALA A 87 -51.30 -16.34 32.11
CA ALA A 87 -50.46 -16.91 33.17
C ALA A 87 -49.83 -18.25 32.80
N ILE A 88 -50.51 -19.06 31.96
CA ILE A 88 -49.97 -20.35 31.52
C ILE A 88 -49.10 -20.22 30.25
N HIS A 89 -49.14 -19.09 29.54
CA HIS A 89 -48.32 -18.84 28.37
C HIS A 89 -46.86 -18.67 28.78
N GLY A 90 -45.98 -19.51 28.24
CA GLY A 90 -44.54 -19.47 28.54
C GLY A 90 -44.11 -20.19 29.83
N VAL A 91 -45.02 -20.94 30.49
CA VAL A 91 -44.73 -21.77 31.65
C VAL A 91 -43.72 -22.87 31.23
N GLU A 92 -42.67 -23.06 32.02
CA GLU A 92 -41.70 -24.14 31.81
C GLU A 92 -42.31 -25.52 32.13
N ILE A 93 -42.02 -26.52 31.31
CA ILE A 93 -42.46 -27.88 31.54
C ILE A 93 -41.62 -28.52 32.68
N GLY A 94 -42.24 -29.42 33.42
CA GLY A 94 -41.55 -30.06 34.52
C GLY A 94 -42.39 -31.20 35.12
N PRO A 95 -41.83 -32.00 36.07
CA PRO A 95 -42.49 -33.19 36.61
C PRO A 95 -43.68 -32.88 37.46
N GLU A 96 -43.84 -31.64 38.01
CA GLU A 96 -44.94 -31.22 38.89
C GLU A 96 -45.46 -29.82 38.51
N VAL A 97 -45.66 -29.58 37.20
CA VAL A 97 -46.10 -28.26 36.66
C VAL A 97 -47.50 -28.37 36.07
N GLY A 98 -48.49 -28.50 36.94
CA GLY A 98 -49.88 -28.70 36.54
C GLY A 98 -50.07 -29.94 35.64
N SER A 99 -51.24 -30.15 35.11
CA SER A 99 -51.49 -31.31 34.24
C SER A 99 -50.79 -31.19 32.89
N CYS A 100 -50.78 -29.98 32.26
CA CYS A 100 -50.17 -29.76 30.92
C CYS A 100 -48.65 -29.78 30.94
N GLY A 101 -48.01 -29.08 31.91
CA GLY A 101 -46.55 -29.04 32.03
C GLY A 101 -45.98 -30.42 32.36
N THR A 102 -46.65 -31.19 33.20
CA THR A 102 -46.27 -32.56 33.54
C THR A 102 -46.47 -33.52 32.36
N ALA A 103 -47.59 -33.42 31.65
CA ALA A 103 -47.84 -34.25 30.45
C ALA A 103 -46.84 -33.96 29.33
N ALA A 104 -46.51 -32.68 29.13
CA ALA A 104 -45.46 -32.31 28.15
C ALA A 104 -44.06 -32.82 28.53
N TYR A 105 -43.72 -32.81 29.81
CA TYR A 105 -42.41 -33.25 30.32
C TYR A 105 -42.27 -34.77 30.29
N THR A 106 -43.30 -35.52 30.78
CA THR A 106 -43.27 -36.99 30.86
C THR A 106 -43.57 -37.67 29.53
N GLY A 107 -44.27 -36.95 28.64
CA GLY A 107 -44.84 -37.53 27.42
C GLY A 107 -45.99 -38.49 27.71
N GLU A 108 -46.53 -38.52 28.91
CA GLU A 108 -47.64 -39.40 29.31
C GLU A 108 -48.88 -38.61 29.66
N ARG A 109 -50.06 -39.24 29.54
CA ARG A 109 -51.33 -38.63 29.91
C ARG A 109 -51.33 -38.35 31.41
N VAL A 110 -51.76 -37.16 31.79
CA VAL A 110 -51.91 -36.73 33.20
C VAL A 110 -53.39 -36.45 33.48
N ILE A 111 -53.94 -37.19 34.47
CA ILE A 111 -55.33 -37.00 34.91
C ILE A 111 -55.31 -36.47 36.34
N VAL A 112 -55.80 -35.28 36.53
CA VAL A 112 -56.02 -34.66 37.83
C VAL A 112 -57.49 -34.47 38.03
N GLU A 113 -58.07 -35.33 38.88
CA GLU A 113 -59.54 -35.37 39.19
C GLU A 113 -59.91 -34.27 40.16
N ASP A 114 -59.01 -33.89 41.03
CA ASP A 114 -59.18 -32.82 42.02
C ASP A 114 -57.96 -31.95 42.13
N ILE A 115 -57.98 -30.75 41.53
CA ILE A 115 -56.87 -29.76 41.52
C ILE A 115 -56.53 -29.31 42.93
N GLU A 116 -57.54 -29.24 43.86
CA GLU A 116 -57.35 -28.77 45.22
C GLU A 116 -56.43 -29.66 46.05
N HIS A 117 -56.36 -30.92 45.76
CA HIS A 117 -55.63 -31.88 46.58
C HIS A 117 -54.50 -32.60 45.82
N HIS A 118 -54.27 -32.26 44.55
CA HIS A 118 -53.30 -32.97 43.71
C HIS A 118 -51.90 -32.28 43.74
N PRO A 119 -50.80 -33.04 44.01
CA PRO A 119 -49.45 -32.47 44.17
C PRO A 119 -48.94 -31.70 42.93
N TYR A 120 -49.29 -32.09 41.72
CA TYR A 120 -48.85 -31.39 40.50
C TYR A 120 -49.39 -29.97 40.40
N TRP A 121 -50.41 -29.63 41.17
CA TRP A 121 -51.04 -28.30 41.16
C TRP A 121 -50.68 -27.45 42.40
N ALA A 122 -49.86 -27.96 43.33
CA ALA A 122 -49.54 -27.28 44.58
C ALA A 122 -49.09 -25.81 44.39
N LEU A 123 -48.33 -25.49 43.37
CA LEU A 123 -47.87 -24.12 43.04
C LEU A 123 -48.93 -23.29 42.29
N TYR A 124 -49.90 -23.93 41.67
CA TYR A 124 -50.90 -23.28 40.77
C TYR A 124 -52.33 -23.43 41.27
N GLN A 125 -52.55 -24.15 42.37
CA GLN A 125 -53.79 -24.49 42.95
C GLN A 125 -54.72 -23.27 43.20
N SER A 126 -54.23 -22.30 43.97
CA SER A 126 -54.99 -21.09 44.33
C SER A 126 -55.39 -20.30 43.08
N PHE A 127 -54.58 -20.28 42.08
CA PHE A 127 -54.78 -19.59 40.81
C PHE A 127 -55.85 -20.31 39.96
N ALA A 128 -55.79 -21.61 39.81
CA ALA A 128 -56.81 -22.41 39.11
C ALA A 128 -58.18 -22.34 39.77
N LEU A 129 -58.22 -22.50 41.08
CA LEU A 129 -59.49 -22.41 41.86
C LEU A 129 -60.14 -21.03 41.80
N ALA A 130 -59.37 -19.96 41.76
CA ALA A 130 -59.81 -18.59 41.54
C ALA A 130 -60.52 -18.39 40.18
N HIS A 131 -60.18 -19.23 39.17
CA HIS A 131 -60.80 -19.25 37.85
C HIS A 131 -61.88 -20.34 37.69
N GLY A 132 -62.28 -20.99 38.78
CA GLY A 132 -63.38 -21.98 38.80
C GLY A 132 -62.96 -23.38 38.35
N LEU A 133 -61.65 -23.62 38.09
CA LEU A 133 -61.18 -24.91 37.60
C LEU A 133 -60.93 -25.89 38.74
N ARG A 134 -61.58 -27.06 38.71
CA ARG A 134 -61.56 -28.08 39.77
C ARG A 134 -60.94 -29.40 39.34
N ALA A 135 -60.93 -29.74 38.01
CA ALA A 135 -60.30 -30.92 37.47
C ALA A 135 -59.63 -30.56 36.14
N CYS A 136 -58.50 -31.20 35.81
CA CYS A 136 -57.80 -31.01 34.55
C CYS A 136 -57.13 -32.31 34.05
N TRP A 137 -57.54 -32.74 32.87
CA TRP A 137 -56.95 -33.90 32.18
C TRP A 137 -56.11 -33.42 31.00
N SER A 138 -54.87 -33.84 30.87
CA SER A 138 -53.97 -33.43 29.78
C SER A 138 -53.42 -34.63 29.04
N GLU A 139 -53.54 -34.61 27.73
CA GLU A 139 -52.97 -35.59 26.80
C GLU A 139 -51.81 -34.96 26.05
N PRO A 140 -50.62 -35.59 26.02
CA PRO A 140 -49.51 -35.06 25.19
C PRO A 140 -49.84 -35.24 23.72
N ILE A 141 -49.64 -34.17 22.94
CA ILE A 141 -49.67 -34.18 21.49
C ILE A 141 -48.31 -34.63 21.00
N LYS A 142 -48.27 -35.80 20.34
CA LYS A 142 -47.00 -36.38 19.86
C LYS A 142 -46.98 -36.48 18.34
N ASP A 143 -45.79 -36.25 17.75
CA ASP A 143 -45.57 -36.49 16.33
C ASP A 143 -45.50 -37.99 16.00
N SER A 144 -45.35 -38.31 14.73
CA SER A 144 -45.22 -39.69 14.19
C SER A 144 -44.05 -40.46 14.78
N GLN A 145 -43.04 -39.76 15.35
CA GLN A 145 -41.84 -40.35 15.98
C GLN A 145 -41.95 -40.43 17.51
N GLY A 146 -43.08 -40.01 18.08
CA GLY A 146 -43.31 -40.02 19.53
C GLY A 146 -42.77 -38.78 20.29
N LYS A 147 -42.24 -37.78 19.60
CA LYS A 147 -41.78 -36.52 20.19
C LYS A 147 -42.98 -35.65 20.55
N VAL A 148 -43.00 -35.08 21.76
CA VAL A 148 -44.09 -34.18 22.21
C VAL A 148 -44.00 -32.85 21.45
N LEU A 149 -45.13 -32.45 20.86
CA LEU A 149 -45.35 -31.19 20.15
C LEU A 149 -46.12 -30.17 20.99
N GLY A 150 -46.80 -30.62 22.05
CA GLY A 150 -47.65 -29.83 22.90
C GLY A 150 -48.55 -30.70 23.76
N THR A 151 -49.61 -30.10 24.30
CA THR A 151 -50.62 -30.84 25.08
C THR A 151 -52.03 -30.40 24.69
N PHE A 152 -52.98 -31.33 24.69
CA PHE A 152 -54.42 -31.09 24.65
C PHE A 152 -54.95 -31.28 26.04
N ALA A 153 -55.67 -30.30 26.60
CA ALA A 153 -56.23 -30.42 27.95
C ALA A 153 -57.71 -30.11 27.99
N MET A 154 -58.41 -30.79 28.92
CA MET A 154 -59.78 -30.57 29.25
C MET A 154 -59.92 -30.17 30.75
N TYR A 155 -60.64 -29.12 31.02
CA TYR A 155 -60.85 -28.53 32.35
C TYR A 155 -62.30 -28.59 32.73
N TYR A 156 -62.54 -28.79 34.02
CA TYR A 156 -63.93 -28.89 34.60
C TYR A 156 -64.00 -27.98 35.82
N GLU A 157 -65.23 -27.43 36.03
CA GLU A 157 -65.57 -26.61 37.21
C GLU A 157 -65.92 -27.44 38.40
N GLU A 158 -66.05 -28.75 38.30
CA GLU A 158 -66.30 -29.74 39.32
C GLU A 158 -65.21 -30.78 39.44
N VAL A 159 -65.05 -31.40 40.63
CA VAL A 159 -64.18 -32.56 40.81
C VAL A 159 -64.69 -33.70 39.94
N LYS A 160 -63.88 -34.25 39.05
CA LYS A 160 -64.34 -35.16 38.03
C LYS A 160 -63.34 -36.18 37.61
N SER A 161 -63.77 -37.45 37.60
CA SER A 161 -63.02 -38.56 37.03
C SER A 161 -63.39 -38.82 35.58
N PRO A 162 -62.47 -39.10 34.67
CA PRO A 162 -62.77 -39.34 33.25
C PRO A 162 -63.45 -40.69 33.06
N THR A 163 -64.39 -40.73 32.16
CA THR A 163 -64.94 -41.97 31.62
C THR A 163 -64.07 -42.49 30.48
N THR A 164 -64.23 -43.75 30.10
CA THR A 164 -63.57 -44.33 28.93
C THR A 164 -63.78 -43.52 27.63
N ALA A 165 -64.98 -42.95 27.49
CA ALA A 165 -65.35 -42.10 26.34
C ALA A 165 -64.59 -40.75 26.38
N ASP A 166 -64.38 -40.18 27.58
CA ASP A 166 -63.64 -38.93 27.72
C ASP A 166 -62.15 -39.16 27.37
N LEU A 167 -61.59 -40.28 27.83
CA LEU A 167 -60.16 -40.65 27.49
C LEU A 167 -59.95 -40.93 26.01
N THR A 168 -60.91 -41.45 25.32
CA THR A 168 -60.90 -41.64 23.88
C THR A 168 -60.97 -40.28 23.17
N LEU A 169 -61.88 -39.42 23.62
CA LEU A 169 -62.10 -38.09 23.02
C LEU A 169 -60.88 -37.21 23.11
N ILE A 170 -60.19 -37.15 24.29
CA ILE A 170 -59.02 -36.34 24.46
C ILE A 170 -57.82 -36.91 23.62
N ALA A 171 -57.70 -38.23 23.48
CA ALA A 171 -56.70 -38.87 22.65
C ALA A 171 -56.94 -38.61 21.16
N GLU A 172 -58.17 -38.64 20.68
CA GLU A 172 -58.52 -38.30 19.31
C GLU A 172 -58.24 -36.83 19.01
N ALA A 173 -58.58 -35.92 19.94
CA ALA A 173 -58.29 -34.51 19.81
C ALA A 173 -56.79 -34.22 19.74
N ALA A 174 -55.97 -34.84 20.61
CA ALA A 174 -54.55 -34.72 20.60
C ALA A 174 -53.93 -35.24 19.29
N ARG A 175 -54.45 -36.32 18.72
CA ARG A 175 -54.04 -36.86 17.45
C ARG A 175 -54.38 -35.94 16.27
N LEU A 176 -55.55 -35.33 16.24
CA LEU A 176 -55.91 -34.34 15.22
C LEU A 176 -55.06 -33.09 15.33
N ALA A 177 -54.77 -32.61 16.54
CA ALA A 177 -53.86 -31.51 16.78
C ALA A 177 -52.45 -31.83 16.30
N SER A 178 -51.95 -33.05 16.51
CA SER A 178 -50.64 -33.51 15.98
C SER A 178 -50.61 -33.39 14.46
N LEU A 179 -51.58 -33.93 13.75
CA LEU A 179 -51.65 -33.84 12.29
C LEU A 179 -51.65 -32.38 11.80
N ALA A 180 -52.39 -31.50 12.51
CA ALA A 180 -52.43 -30.07 12.18
C ALA A 180 -51.06 -29.40 12.32
N ILE A 181 -50.36 -29.67 13.43
CA ILE A 181 -49.04 -29.10 13.70
C ILE A 181 -48.00 -29.60 12.70
N GLU A 182 -47.92 -30.92 12.42
CA GLU A 182 -46.96 -31.50 11.48
C GLU A 182 -47.19 -30.98 10.04
N ARG A 183 -48.45 -30.91 9.61
CA ARG A 183 -48.82 -30.39 8.27
C ARG A 183 -48.45 -28.92 8.14
N SER A 184 -48.78 -28.11 9.16
CA SER A 184 -48.43 -26.68 9.14
C SER A 184 -46.92 -26.43 9.06
N ARG A 185 -46.13 -27.17 9.87
CA ARG A 185 -44.66 -27.08 9.84
C ARG A 185 -44.10 -27.51 8.49
N SER A 186 -44.61 -28.55 7.89
CA SER A 186 -44.18 -29.01 6.56
C SER A 186 -44.43 -27.96 5.47
N LEU A 187 -45.63 -27.36 5.45
CA LEU A 187 -45.98 -26.30 4.50
C LEU A 187 -45.16 -25.03 4.70
N GLU A 188 -44.89 -24.67 5.94
CA GLU A 188 -44.06 -23.49 6.26
C GLU A 188 -42.61 -23.70 5.79
N PHE A 189 -42.05 -24.88 6.06
CA PHE A 189 -40.70 -25.24 5.56
C PHE A 189 -40.63 -25.21 4.03
N GLN A 190 -41.63 -25.75 3.34
CA GLN A 190 -41.67 -25.69 1.86
C GLN A 190 -41.72 -24.24 1.35
N ARG A 191 -42.54 -23.39 1.96
CA ARG A 191 -42.66 -21.96 1.61
C ARG A 191 -41.36 -21.20 1.86
N LEU A 192 -40.66 -21.49 2.96
CA LEU A 192 -39.38 -20.89 3.29
C LEU A 192 -38.28 -21.34 2.30
N ALA A 193 -38.26 -22.63 1.97
CA ALA A 193 -37.30 -23.18 1.00
C ALA A 193 -37.40 -22.48 -0.37
N VAL A 194 -38.63 -22.37 -0.89
CA VAL A 194 -38.88 -21.66 -2.16
C VAL A 194 -38.44 -20.18 -2.08
N LYS A 195 -38.81 -19.46 -1.00
CA LYS A 195 -38.40 -18.07 -0.82
C LYS A 195 -36.90 -17.88 -0.71
N ILE A 196 -36.17 -18.84 -0.10
CA ILE A 196 -34.74 -18.81 -0.01
C ILE A 196 -34.14 -19.03 -1.41
N PHE A 197 -34.59 -20.03 -2.14
CA PHE A 197 -34.15 -20.32 -3.48
C PHE A 197 -34.37 -19.15 -4.45
N ASP A 198 -35.52 -18.46 -4.37
CA ASP A 198 -35.80 -17.27 -5.19
C ASP A 198 -34.86 -16.10 -4.90
N ARG A 199 -34.41 -15.95 -3.65
CA ARG A 199 -33.54 -14.84 -3.22
C ARG A 199 -32.04 -15.15 -3.23
N LEU A 200 -31.66 -16.39 -3.56
CA LEU A 200 -30.23 -16.70 -3.72
C LEU A 200 -29.63 -15.88 -4.86
N PRO A 201 -28.42 -15.32 -4.67
CA PRO A 201 -27.73 -14.58 -5.73
C PRO A 201 -27.17 -15.51 -6.83
N LEU A 202 -27.25 -16.84 -6.63
CA LEU A 202 -26.84 -17.86 -7.60
C LEU A 202 -28.02 -18.19 -8.51
N SER A 203 -27.77 -18.22 -9.79
CA SER A 203 -28.78 -18.60 -10.78
C SER A 203 -29.05 -20.09 -10.70
N LEU A 204 -30.29 -20.45 -10.34
CA LEU A 204 -30.76 -21.84 -10.21
C LEU A 204 -31.88 -22.10 -11.19
N VAL A 205 -31.73 -23.15 -12.00
CA VAL A 205 -32.81 -23.72 -12.79
C VAL A 205 -32.90 -25.23 -12.53
N ILE A 206 -34.10 -25.75 -12.45
CA ILE A 206 -34.38 -27.19 -12.31
C ILE A 206 -35.11 -27.63 -13.57
N THR A 207 -34.63 -28.71 -14.19
CA THR A 207 -35.20 -29.29 -15.41
C THR A 207 -35.54 -30.75 -15.19
N ASN A 208 -36.49 -31.24 -15.99
CA ASN A 208 -36.76 -32.68 -16.08
C ASN A 208 -35.73 -33.40 -17.02
N ALA A 209 -35.95 -34.66 -17.28
CA ALA A 209 -35.10 -35.48 -18.14
C ALA A 209 -34.99 -34.99 -19.60
N SER A 210 -36.00 -34.31 -20.11
CA SER A 210 -36.02 -33.69 -21.45
C SER A 210 -35.55 -32.21 -21.44
N TYR A 211 -34.89 -31.76 -20.36
CA TYR A 211 -34.42 -30.40 -20.14
C TYR A 211 -35.52 -29.32 -20.10
N SER A 212 -36.81 -29.71 -20.00
CA SER A 212 -37.88 -28.70 -19.78
C SER A 212 -37.80 -28.11 -18.37
N VAL A 213 -37.95 -26.79 -18.25
CA VAL A 213 -37.81 -26.05 -16.98
C VAL A 213 -38.98 -26.38 -16.06
N LEU A 214 -38.70 -26.94 -14.89
CA LEU A 214 -39.65 -27.17 -13.81
C LEU A 214 -39.69 -26.01 -12.81
N TYR A 215 -38.54 -25.39 -12.56
CA TYR A 215 -38.37 -24.26 -11.65
C TYR A 215 -37.16 -23.41 -12.08
N ALA A 216 -37.30 -22.09 -11.91
CA ALA A 216 -36.20 -21.16 -12.12
C ALA A 216 -36.33 -20.02 -11.09
N ASN A 217 -35.24 -19.74 -10.37
CA ASN A 217 -35.21 -18.64 -9.41
C ASN A 217 -35.08 -17.26 -10.11
N ASP A 218 -35.24 -16.19 -9.35
CA ASP A 218 -35.19 -14.83 -9.89
C ASP A 218 -33.82 -14.46 -10.44
N ALA A 219 -32.74 -14.95 -9.83
CA ALA A 219 -31.37 -14.72 -10.35
C ALA A 219 -31.17 -15.35 -11.73
N PHE A 220 -31.66 -16.58 -11.96
CA PHE A 220 -31.60 -17.20 -13.27
C PHE A 220 -32.46 -16.44 -14.30
N LYS A 221 -33.68 -16.06 -13.93
CA LYS A 221 -34.56 -15.26 -14.80
C LYS A 221 -33.89 -13.95 -15.22
N LEU A 222 -33.23 -13.26 -14.31
CA LEU A 222 -32.46 -12.04 -14.61
C LEU A 222 -31.29 -12.32 -15.54
N MET A 223 -30.50 -13.36 -15.27
CA MET A 223 -29.35 -13.72 -16.09
C MET A 223 -29.74 -14.00 -17.54
N VAL A 224 -30.88 -14.65 -17.75
CA VAL A 224 -31.37 -15.03 -19.08
C VAL A 224 -32.45 -14.12 -19.63
N SER A 225 -32.90 -13.08 -18.92
CA SER A 225 -34.02 -12.20 -19.29
C SER A 225 -33.88 -11.55 -20.68
N HIS A 226 -32.65 -11.34 -21.12
CA HIS A 226 -32.37 -10.84 -22.46
C HIS A 226 -32.19 -11.95 -23.51
N GLN A 227 -32.22 -13.21 -23.09
CA GLN A 227 -31.97 -14.38 -23.95
C GLN A 227 -33.25 -15.12 -24.31
N TYR A 228 -34.14 -15.30 -23.36
CA TYR A 228 -35.35 -16.11 -23.51
C TYR A 228 -36.58 -15.30 -23.14
N SER A 229 -37.47 -15.07 -24.08
CA SER A 229 -38.80 -14.48 -23.84
C SER A 229 -39.73 -15.44 -23.12
N ASP A 230 -39.49 -16.75 -23.24
CA ASP A 230 -40.16 -17.83 -22.52
C ASP A 230 -39.10 -18.80 -21.98
N LEU A 231 -39.14 -19.05 -20.69
CA LEU A 231 -38.22 -20.00 -20.01
C LEU A 231 -38.38 -21.44 -20.51
N ASN A 232 -39.55 -21.78 -21.08
CA ASN A 232 -39.76 -23.09 -21.67
C ASN A 232 -38.91 -23.33 -22.93
N SER A 233 -38.33 -22.29 -23.51
CA SER A 233 -37.40 -22.39 -24.64
C SER A 233 -35.93 -22.55 -24.21
N PHE A 234 -35.66 -22.63 -22.92
CA PHE A 234 -34.29 -22.82 -22.41
C PHE A 234 -33.79 -24.21 -22.85
N CYS A 235 -32.65 -24.23 -23.58
CA CYS A 235 -31.93 -25.41 -23.98
C CYS A 235 -30.49 -25.31 -23.53
N PRO A 236 -30.04 -26.17 -22.61
CA PRO A 236 -28.67 -26.11 -22.09
C PRO A 236 -27.60 -26.22 -23.20
N GLU A 237 -27.84 -27.02 -24.24
CA GLU A 237 -26.89 -27.21 -25.34
C GLU A 237 -26.57 -25.88 -26.09
N ASN A 238 -27.55 -25.01 -26.22
CA ASN A 238 -27.40 -23.71 -26.89
C ASN A 238 -26.88 -22.60 -25.98
N PHE A 239 -26.78 -22.88 -24.68
CA PHE A 239 -26.35 -21.90 -23.68
C PHE A 239 -24.83 -21.80 -23.56
N PHE A 240 -24.10 -22.79 -24.02
CA PHE A 240 -22.64 -22.86 -23.95
C PHE A 240 -21.98 -22.48 -25.27
N SER A 241 -20.80 -21.89 -25.20
CA SER A 241 -20.02 -21.54 -26.38
C SER A 241 -19.43 -22.78 -27.06
N PRO A 242 -19.51 -22.90 -28.38
CA PRO A 242 -18.90 -24.00 -29.11
C PRO A 242 -17.36 -24.06 -29.04
N SER A 243 -16.73 -23.09 -28.40
CA SER A 243 -15.26 -23.02 -28.28
C SER A 243 -14.67 -24.09 -27.35
N GLU A 244 -15.47 -24.72 -26.50
CA GLU A 244 -15.03 -25.70 -25.50
C GLU A 244 -15.78 -27.06 -25.68
N PRO A 245 -15.68 -27.75 -26.83
CA PRO A 245 -16.49 -28.93 -27.11
C PRO A 245 -16.21 -30.09 -26.15
N HIS A 246 -14.97 -30.28 -25.74
CA HIS A 246 -14.60 -31.39 -24.84
C HIS A 246 -15.21 -31.24 -23.44
N GLU A 247 -15.29 -30.03 -22.91
CA GLU A 247 -15.87 -29.75 -21.59
C GLU A 247 -17.40 -29.94 -21.64
N ILE A 248 -18.04 -29.51 -22.72
CA ILE A 248 -19.48 -29.69 -22.96
C ILE A 248 -19.82 -31.16 -23.11
N ASP A 249 -19.04 -31.92 -23.89
CA ASP A 249 -19.24 -33.38 -24.06
C ASP A 249 -19.07 -34.08 -22.70
N SER A 250 -18.06 -33.73 -21.92
CA SER A 250 -17.85 -34.25 -20.57
C SER A 250 -19.04 -33.98 -19.65
N LEU A 251 -19.60 -32.77 -19.69
CA LEU A 251 -20.82 -32.42 -18.94
C LEU A 251 -21.97 -33.37 -19.26
N PHE A 252 -22.36 -33.46 -20.52
CA PHE A 252 -23.51 -34.28 -20.92
C PHE A 252 -23.27 -35.79 -20.72
N GLN A 253 -22.04 -36.27 -20.83
CA GLN A 253 -21.67 -37.65 -20.50
C GLN A 253 -21.92 -37.93 -19.01
N HIS A 254 -21.45 -37.08 -18.10
CA HIS A 254 -21.69 -37.23 -16.64
C HIS A 254 -23.17 -37.24 -16.32
N LEU A 255 -23.96 -36.33 -16.92
CA LEU A 255 -25.39 -36.28 -16.71
C LEU A 255 -26.11 -37.55 -17.19
N SER A 256 -25.68 -38.12 -18.33
CA SER A 256 -26.24 -39.36 -18.84
C SER A 256 -25.94 -40.57 -17.94
N GLU A 257 -24.79 -40.53 -17.23
CA GLU A 257 -24.40 -41.54 -16.24
C GLU A 257 -25.08 -41.33 -14.86
N GLY A 258 -25.91 -40.30 -14.72
CA GLY A 258 -26.55 -39.93 -13.44
C GLY A 258 -25.59 -39.36 -12.40
N LYS A 259 -24.45 -38.80 -12.82
CA LYS A 259 -23.42 -38.22 -11.98
C LYS A 259 -23.51 -36.70 -11.96
N MET A 260 -23.12 -36.10 -10.83
CA MET A 260 -22.91 -34.65 -10.72
C MET A 260 -21.74 -34.21 -11.59
N TRP A 261 -21.83 -33.02 -12.17
CA TRP A 261 -20.75 -32.34 -12.86
C TRP A 261 -20.50 -30.96 -12.28
N GLN A 262 -19.23 -30.56 -12.22
CA GLN A 262 -18.82 -29.22 -11.82
C GLN A 262 -17.61 -28.77 -12.62
N GLY A 263 -17.64 -27.55 -13.12
CA GLY A 263 -16.53 -26.95 -13.88
C GLY A 263 -16.83 -25.55 -14.34
N GLU A 264 -15.80 -24.92 -14.89
CA GLU A 264 -15.93 -23.62 -15.55
C GLU A 264 -16.18 -23.83 -17.04
N LEU A 265 -17.13 -23.10 -17.60
CA LEU A 265 -17.48 -23.10 -19.03
C LEU A 265 -17.62 -21.68 -19.55
N ILE A 266 -17.59 -21.53 -20.85
CA ILE A 266 -17.90 -20.27 -21.52
C ILE A 266 -19.37 -20.30 -21.96
N GLY A 267 -20.17 -19.42 -21.37
CA GLY A 267 -21.55 -19.17 -21.78
C GLY A 267 -21.62 -18.26 -23.01
N LEU A 268 -22.69 -18.39 -23.78
CA LEU A 268 -22.97 -17.60 -24.96
C LEU A 268 -24.28 -16.83 -24.77
N ARG A 269 -24.24 -15.50 -24.84
CA ARG A 269 -25.43 -14.65 -24.83
C ARG A 269 -26.05 -14.58 -26.24
N ASN A 270 -27.33 -14.25 -26.36
CA ASN A 270 -28.01 -14.11 -27.65
C ASN A 270 -27.40 -13.05 -28.60
N ASN A 271 -26.70 -12.07 -28.06
CA ASN A 271 -25.97 -11.07 -28.84
C ASN A 271 -24.62 -11.57 -29.38
N GLY A 272 -24.27 -12.84 -29.12
CA GLY A 272 -22.99 -13.43 -29.50
C GLY A 272 -21.84 -13.14 -28.51
N GLU A 273 -22.09 -12.42 -27.43
CA GLU A 273 -21.11 -12.14 -26.40
C GLU A 273 -20.87 -13.37 -25.53
N THR A 274 -19.61 -13.69 -25.27
CA THR A 274 -19.21 -14.78 -24.38
C THR A 274 -18.97 -14.28 -22.97
N PHE A 275 -19.27 -15.12 -21.97
CA PHE A 275 -19.02 -14.82 -20.56
C PHE A 275 -18.58 -16.10 -19.82
N TYR A 276 -17.83 -15.95 -18.74
CA TYR A 276 -17.33 -17.08 -17.96
C TYR A 276 -18.35 -17.54 -16.92
N LEU A 277 -18.62 -18.84 -16.92
CA LEU A 277 -19.54 -19.49 -15.98
C LEU A 277 -18.80 -20.46 -15.07
N ASP A 278 -19.12 -20.45 -13.79
CA ASP A 278 -18.92 -21.58 -12.89
C ASP A 278 -20.25 -22.33 -12.81
N LEU A 279 -20.26 -23.57 -13.25
CA LEU A 279 -21.44 -24.40 -13.39
C LEU A 279 -21.35 -25.63 -12.50
N THR A 280 -22.39 -25.85 -11.70
CA THR A 280 -22.60 -27.13 -11.00
C THR A 280 -23.94 -27.71 -11.43
N VAL A 281 -23.96 -28.96 -11.87
CA VAL A 281 -25.17 -29.70 -12.23
C VAL A 281 -25.30 -30.93 -11.36
N THR A 282 -26.40 -31.01 -10.62
CA THR A 282 -26.74 -32.15 -9.76
C THR A 282 -27.89 -32.92 -10.36
N VAL A 283 -27.75 -34.22 -10.39
CA VAL A 283 -28.80 -35.16 -10.88
C VAL A 283 -29.64 -35.62 -9.69
N PHE A 284 -30.95 -35.55 -9.84
CA PHE A 284 -31.91 -36.09 -8.85
C PHE A 284 -32.94 -37.00 -9.57
N ARG A 285 -33.57 -37.92 -8.83
CA ARG A 285 -34.67 -38.74 -9.36
C ARG A 285 -36.00 -38.10 -9.05
N GLU A 286 -36.80 -37.98 -10.08
CA GLU A 286 -38.17 -37.45 -9.94
C GLU A 286 -39.08 -38.51 -9.31
N SER A 287 -39.84 -38.14 -8.28
CA SER A 287 -40.62 -39.12 -7.47
C SER A 287 -41.76 -39.83 -8.23
N HIS A 288 -42.22 -39.26 -9.33
CA HIS A 288 -43.40 -39.80 -10.06
C HIS A 288 -43.03 -40.55 -11.35
N SER A 289 -41.97 -40.12 -12.08
CA SER A 289 -41.54 -40.71 -13.34
C SER A 289 -40.36 -41.67 -13.17
N ASN A 290 -39.68 -41.65 -12.05
CA ASN A 290 -38.40 -42.36 -11.82
C ASN A 290 -37.31 -42.01 -12.83
N GLU A 291 -37.46 -40.92 -13.59
CA GLU A 291 -36.49 -40.37 -14.53
C GLU A 291 -35.52 -39.39 -13.79
N ASN A 292 -34.41 -39.11 -14.44
CA ASN A 292 -33.43 -38.18 -13.90
C ASN A 292 -33.88 -36.74 -14.20
N GLY A 293 -33.98 -35.90 -13.14
CA GLY A 293 -34.07 -34.44 -13.26
C GLY A 293 -32.70 -33.82 -12.99
N PHE A 294 -32.52 -32.55 -13.36
CA PHE A 294 -31.26 -31.85 -13.26
C PHE A 294 -31.45 -30.49 -12.54
N ALA A 295 -30.64 -30.23 -11.54
CA ALA A 295 -30.53 -28.93 -10.91
C ALA A 295 -29.23 -28.24 -11.34
N TRP A 296 -29.37 -27.13 -12.07
CA TRP A 296 -28.27 -26.33 -12.65
C TRP A 296 -28.06 -25.10 -11.81
N LEU A 297 -26.85 -24.95 -11.28
CA LEU A 297 -26.41 -23.74 -10.58
C LEU A 297 -25.39 -23.04 -11.44
N PHE A 298 -25.68 -21.79 -11.80
CA PHE A 298 -24.80 -20.95 -12.62
C PHE A 298 -24.30 -19.76 -11.80
N SER A 299 -23.02 -19.46 -11.94
CA SER A 299 -22.41 -18.24 -11.43
C SER A 299 -21.63 -17.56 -12.54
N ASP A 300 -21.98 -16.32 -12.90
CA ASP A 300 -21.18 -15.49 -13.80
C ASP A 300 -19.93 -15.04 -13.06
N ILE A 301 -18.78 -15.58 -13.47
CA ILE A 301 -17.46 -15.27 -12.86
C ILE A 301 -16.63 -14.30 -13.71
N SER A 302 -17.23 -13.66 -14.71
CA SER A 302 -16.53 -12.77 -15.63
C SER A 302 -15.87 -11.60 -14.92
N GLU A 303 -16.56 -10.94 -14.00
CA GLU A 303 -16.00 -9.84 -13.20
C GLU A 303 -14.87 -10.34 -12.29
N ARG A 304 -15.02 -11.52 -11.69
CA ARG A 304 -13.96 -12.13 -10.85
C ARG A 304 -12.71 -12.45 -11.68
N LYS A 305 -12.88 -12.97 -12.91
CA LYS A 305 -11.74 -13.24 -13.82
C LYS A 305 -11.08 -11.94 -14.30
N LYS A 306 -11.85 -10.92 -14.67
CA LYS A 306 -11.32 -9.59 -15.02
C LYS A 306 -10.55 -8.98 -13.85
N ALA A 307 -11.12 -9.01 -12.65
CA ALA A 307 -10.44 -8.51 -11.45
C ALA A 307 -9.14 -9.26 -11.16
N ALA A 308 -9.16 -10.61 -11.27
CA ALA A 308 -7.96 -11.43 -11.07
C ALA A 308 -6.88 -11.14 -12.13
N GLN A 309 -7.28 -10.92 -13.40
CA GLN A 309 -6.36 -10.52 -14.46
C GLN A 309 -5.79 -9.12 -14.21
N LEU A 310 -6.61 -8.17 -13.76
CA LEU A 310 -6.16 -6.83 -13.42
C LEU A 310 -5.19 -6.85 -12.25
N ILE A 311 -5.49 -7.61 -11.20
CA ILE A 311 -4.58 -7.78 -10.04
C ILE A 311 -3.24 -8.38 -10.51
N LYS A 312 -3.27 -9.41 -11.35
CA LYS A 312 -2.06 -10.02 -11.92
C LYS A 312 -1.28 -9.04 -12.79
N TYR A 313 -1.97 -8.21 -13.55
CA TYR A 313 -1.35 -7.16 -14.36
C TYR A 313 -0.69 -6.10 -13.45
N GLN A 314 -1.39 -5.59 -12.46
CA GLN A 314 -0.88 -4.59 -11.50
C GLN A 314 0.27 -5.13 -10.63
N ALA A 315 0.23 -6.43 -10.29
CA ALA A 315 1.33 -7.07 -9.55
C ALA A 315 2.65 -7.13 -10.33
N ASN A 316 2.61 -7.03 -11.68
CA ASN A 316 3.79 -7.16 -12.53
C ASN A 316 4.12 -5.92 -13.35
N ASN A 317 3.23 -4.93 -13.42
CA ASN A 317 3.43 -3.74 -14.24
C ASN A 317 3.26 -2.46 -13.42
N ASP A 318 3.95 -1.41 -13.82
CA ASP A 318 3.79 -0.05 -13.32
C ASP A 318 2.50 0.57 -13.89
N SER A 319 1.66 1.12 -13.04
CA SER A 319 0.33 1.62 -13.41
C SER A 319 0.36 2.86 -14.29
N LEU A 320 1.41 3.67 -14.23
CA LEU A 320 1.55 4.90 -15.02
C LEU A 320 2.08 4.61 -16.41
N THR A 321 3.14 3.81 -16.49
CA THR A 321 3.91 3.63 -17.74
C THR A 321 3.58 2.32 -18.48
N GLY A 322 2.91 1.38 -17.80
CA GLY A 322 2.64 0.03 -18.32
C GLY A 322 3.87 -0.85 -18.47
N LEU A 323 5.05 -0.40 -18.06
CA LEU A 323 6.28 -1.18 -18.05
C LEU A 323 6.22 -2.27 -16.97
N ALA A 324 7.11 -3.25 -17.06
CA ALA A 324 7.34 -4.16 -15.94
C ALA A 324 7.71 -3.36 -14.68
N ASN A 325 7.15 -3.75 -13.54
CA ASN A 325 7.49 -3.11 -12.27
C ASN A 325 8.73 -3.78 -11.64
N ARG A 326 9.20 -3.22 -10.52
CA ARG A 326 10.35 -3.72 -9.77
C ARG A 326 10.25 -5.21 -9.44
N ASN A 327 9.09 -5.68 -9.03
CA ASN A 327 8.89 -7.08 -8.65
C ASN A 327 9.03 -8.05 -9.84
N ALA A 328 8.47 -7.67 -10.98
CA ALA A 328 8.57 -8.45 -12.20
C ALA A 328 10.03 -8.53 -12.71
N LEU A 329 10.72 -7.40 -12.71
CA LEU A 329 12.13 -7.34 -13.10
C LEU A 329 13.03 -8.19 -12.20
N PHE A 330 12.91 -8.04 -10.88
CA PHE A 330 13.74 -8.75 -9.92
C PHE A 330 13.53 -10.27 -10.00
N ARG A 331 12.30 -10.71 -10.19
CA ARG A 331 12.00 -12.14 -10.42
C ARG A 331 12.70 -12.65 -11.68
N GLN A 332 12.63 -11.92 -12.79
CA GLN A 332 13.31 -12.31 -14.04
C GLN A 332 14.83 -12.37 -13.87
N ILE A 333 15.43 -11.41 -13.18
CA ILE A 333 16.86 -11.44 -12.87
C ILE A 333 17.23 -12.66 -12.02
N GLN A 334 16.43 -12.96 -10.98
CA GLN A 334 16.66 -14.13 -10.13
C GLN A 334 16.51 -15.46 -10.90
N GLU A 335 15.56 -15.54 -11.81
CA GLU A 335 15.39 -16.68 -12.71
C GLU A 335 16.64 -16.87 -13.60
N LEU A 336 17.20 -15.78 -14.16
CA LEU A 336 18.43 -15.82 -14.96
C LEU A 336 19.66 -16.21 -14.13
N ILE A 337 19.78 -15.68 -12.91
CA ILE A 337 20.89 -16.03 -12.00
C ILE A 337 20.80 -17.49 -11.55
N SER A 338 19.60 -17.99 -11.33
CA SER A 338 19.34 -19.38 -10.84
C SER A 338 19.39 -20.44 -11.94
N ALA A 339 19.35 -20.03 -13.21
CA ALA A 339 19.44 -20.95 -14.33
C ALA A 339 20.86 -21.52 -14.40
N ASP A 340 20.94 -22.86 -14.65
CA ASP A 340 22.21 -23.62 -14.62
C ASP A 340 23.33 -22.94 -15.42
N SER A 341 24.57 -23.26 -15.08
CA SER A 341 25.87 -22.70 -15.56
C SER A 341 26.08 -22.64 -17.10
N LEU A 342 25.09 -22.97 -17.89
CA LEU A 342 25.06 -22.89 -19.36
C LEU A 342 24.33 -21.65 -19.89
N THR A 343 23.70 -20.85 -19.02
CA THR A 343 23.05 -19.60 -19.48
C THR A 343 24.12 -18.54 -19.77
N PRO A 344 24.08 -17.93 -20.96
CA PRO A 344 24.93 -16.79 -21.25
C PRO A 344 24.64 -15.66 -20.25
N GLY A 345 25.68 -14.94 -19.81
CA GLY A 345 25.54 -13.78 -18.94
C GLY A 345 24.52 -12.76 -19.47
N PHE A 346 24.23 -11.76 -18.69
CA PHE A 346 23.32 -10.67 -19.08
C PHE A 346 23.88 -9.32 -18.64
N SER A 347 23.35 -8.24 -19.24
CA SER A 347 23.71 -6.89 -18.87
C SER A 347 22.53 -6.16 -18.27
N PHE A 348 22.82 -5.30 -17.31
CA PHE A 348 21.83 -4.51 -16.58
C PHE A 348 22.18 -3.03 -16.68
N MET A 349 21.22 -2.20 -17.05
CA MET A 349 21.36 -0.74 -17.06
C MET A 349 20.35 -0.16 -16.06
N LEU A 350 20.86 0.61 -15.11
CA LEU A 350 20.05 1.44 -14.23
C LEU A 350 20.05 2.86 -14.75
N MET A 351 18.90 3.49 -14.81
CA MET A 351 18.71 4.80 -15.43
C MET A 351 17.89 5.69 -14.51
N ASP A 352 18.29 6.96 -14.41
CA ASP A 352 17.59 7.96 -13.59
C ASP A 352 17.39 9.24 -14.42
N LEU A 353 16.19 9.82 -14.37
CA LEU A 353 15.84 11.00 -15.15
C LEU A 353 16.40 12.25 -14.48
N ASP A 354 17.34 12.91 -15.12
CA ASP A 354 18.05 14.07 -14.57
C ASP A 354 17.09 15.25 -14.26
N ASN A 355 17.20 15.79 -13.05
CA ASN A 355 16.45 16.95 -12.56
C ASN A 355 14.90 16.75 -12.52
N PHE A 356 14.40 15.53 -12.48
CA PHE A 356 12.97 15.24 -12.46
C PHE A 356 12.24 15.88 -11.28
N LYS A 357 12.87 15.89 -10.09
CA LYS A 357 12.34 16.57 -8.92
C LYS A 357 12.06 18.05 -9.18
N GLN A 358 12.97 18.74 -9.85
CA GLN A 358 12.78 20.16 -10.20
C GLN A 358 11.60 20.37 -11.15
N VAL A 359 11.34 19.41 -12.05
CA VAL A 359 10.18 19.45 -12.92
C VAL A 359 8.89 19.32 -12.10
N ASN A 360 8.85 18.38 -11.15
CA ASN A 360 7.70 18.21 -10.25
C ASN A 360 7.47 19.47 -9.38
N ASP A 361 8.53 20.01 -8.80
CA ASP A 361 8.46 21.20 -7.94
C ASP A 361 7.99 22.45 -8.71
N THR A 362 8.35 22.54 -9.99
CA THR A 362 8.03 23.72 -10.83
C THR A 362 6.68 23.61 -11.53
N TYR A 363 6.31 22.42 -12.00
CA TYR A 363 5.16 22.22 -12.90
C TYR A 363 4.08 21.29 -12.32
N GLY A 364 4.33 20.68 -11.16
CA GLY A 364 3.42 19.74 -10.50
C GLY A 364 3.57 18.30 -10.97
N HIS A 365 3.12 17.36 -10.14
CA HIS A 365 3.25 15.91 -10.36
C HIS A 365 2.58 15.42 -11.64
N ASP A 366 1.41 15.97 -12.02
CA ASP A 366 0.72 15.57 -13.26
C ASP A 366 1.58 15.80 -14.51
N LYS A 367 2.41 16.85 -14.49
CA LYS A 367 3.34 17.17 -15.58
C LYS A 367 4.58 16.30 -15.54
N GLY A 368 5.06 15.96 -14.35
CA GLY A 368 6.09 14.95 -14.18
C GLY A 368 5.67 13.58 -14.70
N ASP A 369 4.45 13.16 -14.40
CA ASP A 369 3.89 11.90 -14.91
C ASP A 369 3.80 11.89 -16.44
N ALA A 370 3.35 12.99 -17.04
CA ALA A 370 3.33 13.14 -18.48
C ALA A 370 4.73 13.09 -19.11
N LEU A 371 5.74 13.65 -18.45
CA LEU A 371 7.15 13.55 -18.88
C LEU A 371 7.64 12.11 -18.84
N LEU A 372 7.37 11.38 -17.76
CA LEU A 372 7.77 9.98 -17.61
C LEU A 372 7.20 9.12 -18.75
N VAL A 373 5.92 9.26 -19.07
CA VAL A 373 5.29 8.53 -20.18
C VAL A 373 5.96 8.86 -21.53
N GLN A 374 6.23 10.13 -21.80
CA GLN A 374 6.90 10.53 -23.05
C GLN A 374 8.35 10.00 -23.12
N VAL A 375 9.10 10.02 -22.03
CA VAL A 375 10.47 9.46 -21.96
C VAL A 375 10.45 7.96 -22.22
N VAL A 376 9.52 7.24 -21.63
CA VAL A 376 9.35 5.79 -21.85
C VAL A 376 9.14 5.48 -23.32
N GLU A 377 8.29 6.23 -24.01
CA GLU A 377 8.07 6.04 -25.45
C GLU A 377 9.35 6.30 -26.28
N GLN A 378 10.18 7.28 -25.89
CA GLN A 378 11.45 7.50 -26.56
C GLN A 378 12.42 6.34 -26.36
N ILE A 379 12.57 5.85 -25.10
CA ILE A 379 13.46 4.73 -24.79
C ILE A 379 13.02 3.47 -25.52
N LYS A 380 11.72 3.16 -25.57
CA LYS A 380 11.18 2.00 -26.30
C LYS A 380 11.62 1.98 -27.77
N THR A 381 11.76 3.13 -28.43
CA THR A 381 12.23 3.19 -29.82
C THR A 381 13.67 2.72 -30.00
N CYS A 382 14.43 2.66 -28.92
CA CYS A 382 15.83 2.23 -28.95
C CYS A 382 15.99 0.71 -28.75
N LEU A 383 14.96 0.05 -28.21
CA LEU A 383 15.02 -1.32 -27.73
C LEU A 383 14.59 -2.34 -28.77
N ASN A 384 15.07 -3.57 -28.59
CA ASN A 384 14.60 -4.76 -29.29
C ASN A 384 13.63 -5.58 -28.43
N ASP A 385 12.98 -6.58 -29.01
CA ASP A 385 11.97 -7.41 -28.34
C ASP A 385 12.52 -8.30 -27.20
N GLN A 386 13.83 -8.46 -27.10
CA GLN A 386 14.46 -9.28 -26.05
C GLN A 386 14.79 -8.46 -24.79
N ALA A 387 14.78 -7.15 -24.90
CA ALA A 387 15.09 -6.26 -23.78
C ALA A 387 13.90 -6.14 -22.83
N VAL A 388 14.14 -6.30 -21.54
CA VAL A 388 13.12 -6.09 -20.50
C VAL A 388 13.28 -4.70 -19.93
N PHE A 389 12.37 -3.80 -20.32
CA PHE A 389 12.34 -2.43 -19.86
C PHE A 389 11.37 -2.28 -18.69
N SER A 390 11.83 -1.73 -17.58
CA SER A 390 11.11 -1.67 -16.32
C SER A 390 11.19 -0.30 -15.67
N ARG A 391 10.21 0.05 -14.85
CA ARG A 391 10.24 1.21 -13.96
C ARG A 391 10.33 0.72 -12.51
N LEU A 392 11.34 1.19 -11.77
CA LEU A 392 11.59 0.77 -10.39
C LEU A 392 10.78 1.61 -9.39
N GLY A 393 10.51 2.86 -9.73
CA GLY A 393 9.75 3.83 -8.96
C GLY A 393 10.23 5.26 -9.21
N GLY A 394 9.39 6.27 -8.96
CA GLY A 394 9.77 7.66 -9.21
C GLY A 394 10.26 7.89 -10.64
N ASP A 395 11.50 8.36 -10.77
CA ASP A 395 12.23 8.66 -12.01
C ASP A 395 13.24 7.57 -12.40
N GLU A 396 13.24 6.43 -11.67
CA GLU A 396 14.20 5.33 -11.91
C GLU A 396 13.63 4.29 -12.87
N PHE A 397 14.41 3.96 -13.88
CA PHE A 397 14.15 2.93 -14.87
C PHE A 397 15.27 1.90 -14.89
N ALA A 398 14.96 0.71 -15.33
CA ALA A 398 15.95 -0.36 -15.51
C ALA A 398 15.73 -1.10 -16.83
N LEU A 399 16.84 -1.50 -17.43
CA LEU A 399 16.86 -2.29 -18.64
C LEU A 399 17.69 -3.55 -18.42
N LEU A 400 17.06 -4.71 -18.60
CA LEU A 400 17.69 -6.01 -18.56
C LEU A 400 17.86 -6.51 -19.99
N LEU A 401 19.08 -6.87 -20.35
CA LEU A 401 19.49 -7.35 -21.67
C LEU A 401 20.00 -8.80 -21.53
N PRO A 402 19.15 -9.81 -21.76
CA PRO A 402 19.56 -11.21 -21.68
C PRO A 402 20.61 -11.56 -22.77
N GLY A 403 21.56 -12.43 -22.43
CA GLY A 403 22.61 -12.86 -23.35
C GLY A 403 23.90 -12.04 -23.23
N ILE A 404 24.94 -12.53 -23.89
CA ILE A 404 26.25 -11.83 -23.93
C ILE A 404 26.15 -10.66 -24.88
N VAL A 405 26.10 -9.44 -24.33
CA VAL A 405 26.12 -8.20 -25.10
C VAL A 405 27.51 -7.58 -24.93
N THR A 406 28.16 -7.26 -26.03
CA THR A 406 29.51 -6.68 -25.98
C THR A 406 29.49 -5.27 -25.38
N GLN A 407 30.55 -4.85 -24.73
CA GLN A 407 30.66 -3.49 -24.17
C GLN A 407 30.44 -2.41 -25.24
N ARG A 408 30.85 -2.67 -26.49
CA ARG A 408 30.62 -1.76 -27.62
C ARG A 408 29.13 -1.61 -27.94
N GLU A 409 28.38 -2.70 -27.96
CA GLU A 409 26.92 -2.68 -28.22
C GLU A 409 26.17 -2.00 -27.08
N LEU A 410 26.59 -2.25 -25.83
CA LEU A 410 26.02 -1.56 -24.66
C LEU A 410 26.32 -0.05 -24.73
N SER A 411 27.52 0.36 -25.09
CA SER A 411 27.87 1.77 -25.30
C SER A 411 26.99 2.42 -26.37
N GLN A 412 26.83 1.76 -27.51
CA GLN A 412 26.00 2.26 -28.61
C GLN A 412 24.54 2.39 -28.20
N LEU A 413 24.03 1.42 -27.43
CA LEU A 413 22.64 1.48 -26.93
C LEU A 413 22.48 2.62 -25.92
N ALA A 414 23.38 2.76 -24.95
CA ALA A 414 23.34 3.81 -23.95
C ALA A 414 23.46 5.21 -24.59
N GLU A 415 24.36 5.40 -25.57
CA GLU A 415 24.47 6.64 -26.34
C GLU A 415 23.18 6.94 -27.11
N LYS A 416 22.60 5.93 -27.75
CA LYS A 416 21.35 6.08 -28.47
C LYS A 416 20.21 6.50 -27.53
N ILE A 417 20.11 5.88 -26.34
CA ILE A 417 19.13 6.24 -25.31
C ILE A 417 19.33 7.70 -24.89
N ASN A 418 20.58 8.08 -24.51
CA ASN A 418 20.87 9.46 -24.11
C ASN A 418 20.51 10.48 -25.19
N GLN A 419 20.83 10.21 -26.45
CA GLN A 419 20.49 11.08 -27.58
C GLN A 419 18.98 11.20 -27.81
N GLN A 420 18.23 10.10 -27.65
CA GLN A 420 16.78 10.11 -27.83
C GLN A 420 16.04 10.78 -26.67
N VAL A 421 16.55 10.64 -25.45
CA VAL A 421 15.95 11.27 -24.27
C VAL A 421 16.31 12.75 -24.17
N TYR A 422 17.52 13.15 -24.58
CA TYR A 422 17.95 14.56 -24.55
C TYR A 422 17.23 15.39 -25.59
N ARG A 423 16.05 15.86 -25.22
CA ARG A 423 15.19 16.68 -26.07
C ARG A 423 14.25 17.56 -25.26
N ARG A 424 13.59 18.48 -25.96
CA ARG A 424 12.50 19.27 -25.38
C ARG A 424 11.20 18.45 -25.36
N TYR A 425 10.59 18.31 -24.20
CA TYR A 425 9.30 17.67 -23.98
C TYR A 425 8.21 18.72 -23.79
N GLU A 426 7.13 18.61 -24.53
CA GLU A 426 6.00 19.53 -24.44
C GLU A 426 5.07 19.08 -23.30
N LEU A 427 5.01 19.86 -22.21
CA LEU A 427 4.19 19.56 -21.03
C LEU A 427 2.85 20.32 -21.02
N SER A 428 2.74 21.42 -21.82
CA SER A 428 1.52 22.20 -22.08
C SER A 428 1.76 23.10 -23.29
N LEU A 429 0.69 23.76 -23.80
CA LEU A 429 0.69 24.58 -25.03
C LEU A 429 1.81 25.62 -25.13
N ASP A 430 2.40 26.09 -24.00
CA ASP A 430 3.45 27.12 -23.98
C ASP A 430 4.67 26.74 -23.13
N LYS A 431 4.73 25.52 -22.54
CA LYS A 431 5.81 25.13 -21.62
C LYS A 431 6.44 23.81 -22.02
N GLY A 432 7.70 23.86 -22.39
CA GLY A 432 8.52 22.68 -22.67
C GLY A 432 9.73 22.62 -21.75
N VAL A 433 10.15 21.41 -21.39
CA VAL A 433 11.28 21.11 -20.52
C VAL A 433 12.27 20.26 -21.28
N TYR A 434 13.57 20.57 -21.14
CA TYR A 434 14.63 19.66 -21.55
C TYR A 434 14.85 18.64 -20.45
N SER A 435 14.96 17.39 -20.82
CA SER A 435 15.30 16.30 -19.89
C SER A 435 16.38 15.41 -20.49
N SER A 436 17.13 14.75 -19.62
CA SER A 436 18.17 13.79 -19.96
C SER A 436 18.14 12.63 -18.97
N VAL A 437 18.96 11.63 -19.21
CA VAL A 437 19.05 10.44 -18.36
C VAL A 437 20.50 10.12 -18.04
N SER A 438 20.77 9.80 -16.78
CA SER A 438 22.04 9.26 -16.31
C SER A 438 21.96 7.74 -16.21
N ILE A 439 22.92 7.02 -16.79
CA ILE A 439 22.88 5.57 -16.94
C ILE A 439 24.09 4.94 -16.24
N GLY A 440 23.86 3.91 -15.42
CA GLY A 440 24.88 3.01 -14.88
C GLY A 440 24.72 1.61 -15.46
N ILE A 441 25.81 0.99 -15.85
CA ILE A 441 25.82 -0.31 -16.53
C ILE A 441 26.65 -1.30 -15.73
N ALA A 442 26.07 -2.45 -15.41
CA ALA A 442 26.73 -3.59 -14.79
C ALA A 442 26.41 -4.89 -15.56
N ARG A 443 27.34 -5.84 -15.54
CA ARG A 443 27.29 -7.09 -16.28
C ARG A 443 27.35 -8.28 -15.33
N PHE A 444 26.53 -9.26 -15.60
CA PHE A 444 26.54 -10.52 -14.85
C PHE A 444 27.12 -11.64 -15.72
N PRO A 445 28.06 -12.47 -15.22
CA PRO A 445 28.61 -12.52 -13.85
C PRO A 445 29.89 -11.70 -13.63
N GLU A 446 30.31 -10.85 -14.57
CA GLU A 446 31.62 -10.17 -14.54
C GLU A 446 31.74 -9.16 -13.40
N ASP A 447 30.71 -8.39 -13.15
CA ASP A 447 30.68 -7.28 -12.17
C ASP A 447 29.96 -7.65 -10.87
N ALA A 448 29.13 -8.71 -10.85
CA ALA A 448 28.33 -9.11 -9.69
C ALA A 448 28.01 -10.61 -9.71
N LEU A 449 27.80 -11.21 -8.54
CA LEU A 449 27.47 -12.62 -8.37
C LEU A 449 26.01 -12.85 -7.94
N ASP A 450 25.32 -11.81 -7.50
CA ASP A 450 23.93 -11.87 -7.09
C ASP A 450 23.18 -10.56 -7.48
N LEU A 451 21.86 -10.54 -7.25
CA LEU A 451 21.00 -9.41 -7.56
C LEU A 451 21.38 -8.14 -6.80
N GLU A 452 21.70 -8.26 -5.52
CA GLU A 452 22.00 -7.11 -4.66
C GLU A 452 23.28 -6.44 -5.10
N GLN A 453 24.33 -7.21 -5.36
CA GLN A 453 25.60 -6.72 -5.91
C GLN A 453 25.39 -6.07 -7.27
N LEU A 454 24.59 -6.70 -8.17
CA LEU A 454 24.32 -6.17 -9.50
C LEU A 454 23.67 -4.78 -9.44
N LEU A 455 22.67 -4.62 -8.58
CA LEU A 455 22.00 -3.34 -8.39
C LEU A 455 22.97 -2.29 -7.83
N ASN A 456 23.77 -2.65 -6.82
CA ASN A 456 24.75 -1.75 -6.23
C ASN A 456 25.81 -1.31 -7.23
N CYS A 457 26.31 -2.21 -8.07
CA CYS A 457 27.29 -1.90 -9.11
C CYS A 457 26.71 -0.92 -10.16
N ALA A 458 25.48 -1.18 -10.60
CA ALA A 458 24.82 -0.29 -11.56
C ALA A 458 24.51 1.08 -10.95
N ASP A 459 24.09 1.14 -9.68
CA ASP A 459 23.80 2.39 -8.98
C ASP A 459 25.08 3.25 -8.81
N GLN A 460 26.20 2.65 -8.41
CA GLN A 460 27.48 3.35 -8.31
C GLN A 460 27.91 3.94 -9.66
N ALA A 461 27.76 3.16 -10.74
CA ALA A 461 28.07 3.65 -12.08
C ALA A 461 27.14 4.80 -12.52
N MET A 462 25.85 4.72 -12.18
CA MET A 462 24.87 5.77 -12.44
C MET A 462 25.18 7.05 -11.64
N TYR A 463 25.56 6.90 -10.37
CA TYR A 463 25.97 8.02 -9.53
C TYR A 463 27.16 8.77 -10.15
N ILE A 464 28.17 8.06 -10.65
CA ILE A 464 29.29 8.67 -11.36
C ILE A 464 28.83 9.39 -12.64
N SER A 465 27.83 8.87 -13.34
CA SER A 465 27.22 9.55 -14.48
C SER A 465 26.62 10.89 -14.08
N LYS A 466 25.91 10.93 -12.95
CA LYS A 466 25.34 12.17 -12.39
C LYS A 466 26.42 13.16 -11.95
N ALA A 467 27.44 12.69 -11.24
CA ALA A 467 28.51 13.52 -10.72
C ALA A 467 29.36 14.16 -11.84
N ASN A 468 29.59 13.43 -12.94
CA ASN A 468 30.40 13.91 -14.08
C ASN A 468 29.63 14.81 -15.06
N GLY A 469 28.46 15.36 -14.68
CA GLY A 469 27.71 16.34 -15.47
C GLY A 469 26.47 15.81 -16.17
N ARG A 470 25.93 14.64 -15.73
CA ARG A 470 24.67 14.06 -16.22
C ARG A 470 24.65 13.75 -17.71
N ASN A 471 23.48 13.31 -18.24
CA ASN A 471 23.28 13.00 -19.67
C ASN A 471 24.39 12.10 -20.26
N ARG A 472 24.77 11.07 -19.53
CA ARG A 472 25.85 10.14 -19.92
C ARG A 472 25.68 8.78 -19.29
N TYR A 473 26.53 7.86 -19.65
CA TYR A 473 26.62 6.53 -19.07
C TYR A 473 27.99 6.21 -18.56
N HIS A 474 28.08 5.34 -17.56
CA HIS A 474 29.32 4.70 -17.11
C HIS A 474 29.10 3.22 -16.92
N PHE A 475 30.15 2.44 -17.22
CA PHE A 475 30.22 1.05 -16.80
C PHE A 475 30.74 1.00 -15.37
N PHE A 476 30.23 0.06 -14.61
CA PHE A 476 30.81 -0.25 -13.29
C PHE A 476 32.29 -0.63 -13.45
N THR A 477 33.12 -0.21 -12.51
CA THR A 477 34.52 -0.59 -12.35
C THR A 477 34.77 -0.85 -10.88
N GLU A 478 35.67 -1.80 -10.57
CA GLU A 478 36.06 -2.10 -9.19
C GLU A 478 36.57 -0.87 -8.43
N GLN A 479 37.22 0.08 -9.16
CA GLN A 479 37.67 1.34 -8.58
C GLN A 479 36.52 2.21 -8.06
N MET A 480 35.34 2.14 -8.67
CA MET A 480 34.15 2.87 -8.20
C MET A 480 33.67 2.32 -6.85
N GLN A 481 33.70 1.01 -6.67
CA GLN A 481 33.36 0.40 -5.38
C GLN A 481 34.34 0.82 -4.29
N LEU A 482 35.63 0.73 -4.56
CA LEU A 482 36.66 1.16 -3.62
C LEU A 482 36.53 2.64 -3.25
N ASN A 483 36.19 3.50 -4.21
CA ASN A 483 35.93 4.92 -3.95
C ASN A 483 34.71 5.15 -3.12
N ALA A 484 33.60 4.41 -3.37
CA ALA A 484 32.39 4.50 -2.59
C ALA A 484 32.59 4.05 -1.13
N GLU A 485 33.30 2.92 -0.92
CA GLU A 485 33.66 2.44 0.41
C GLU A 485 34.58 3.44 1.14
N ARG A 486 35.52 4.03 0.44
CA ARG A 486 36.40 5.07 0.97
C ARG A 486 35.61 6.32 1.37
N THR A 487 34.68 6.78 0.52
CA THR A 487 33.83 7.94 0.80
C THR A 487 32.96 7.71 2.04
N ALA A 488 32.34 6.53 2.17
CA ALA A 488 31.53 6.17 3.33
C ALA A 488 32.36 6.12 4.64
N ASN A 489 33.59 5.58 4.54
CA ASN A 489 34.51 5.53 5.67
C ASN A 489 34.95 6.94 6.07
N LEU A 490 35.39 7.76 5.09
CA LEU A 490 35.80 9.14 5.32
C LEU A 490 34.67 10.00 5.92
N HIS A 491 33.42 9.81 5.51
CA HIS A 491 32.29 10.51 6.12
C HIS A 491 32.19 10.22 7.63
N THR A 492 32.36 8.96 8.02
CA THR A 492 32.33 8.59 9.45
C THR A 492 33.49 9.18 10.21
N LEU A 493 34.70 9.12 9.64
CA LEU A 493 35.93 9.68 10.23
C LEU A 493 35.85 11.21 10.34
N LEU A 494 35.28 11.86 9.33
CA LEU A 494 35.12 13.33 9.29
C LEU A 494 34.25 13.85 10.42
N LYS A 495 33.16 13.13 10.72
CA LYS A 495 32.30 13.44 11.86
C LYS A 495 33.04 13.33 13.19
N GLN A 496 33.86 12.28 13.35
CA GLN A 496 34.69 12.10 14.54
C GLN A 496 35.78 13.19 14.64
N ALA A 497 36.41 13.54 13.50
CA ALA A 497 37.40 14.60 13.46
C ALA A 497 36.88 15.95 13.88
N LEU A 498 35.62 16.27 13.52
CA LEU A 498 34.94 17.49 13.94
C LEU A 498 34.67 17.50 15.47
N GLU A 499 34.22 16.37 16.03
CA GLU A 499 33.98 16.22 17.49
C GLU A 499 35.27 16.32 18.30
N GLN A 500 36.42 15.89 17.73
CA GLN A 500 37.72 15.87 18.39
C GLN A 500 38.60 17.09 18.05
N GLU A 501 38.09 18.04 17.28
CA GLU A 501 38.83 19.23 16.79
C GLU A 501 40.15 18.84 16.11
N ALA A 502 40.15 17.74 15.32
CA ALA A 502 41.35 17.16 14.70
C ALA A 502 41.80 17.85 13.38
N PHE A 503 41.30 19.07 13.16
CA PHE A 503 41.71 19.88 12.01
C PHE A 503 42.83 20.87 12.37
N GLU A 504 43.73 21.10 11.44
CA GLU A 504 44.81 22.08 11.57
C GLU A 504 44.66 23.16 10.50
N LEU A 505 45.01 24.40 10.87
CA LEU A 505 45.08 25.52 9.93
C LEU A 505 46.49 25.69 9.44
N TYR A 506 46.64 25.72 8.14
CA TYR A 506 47.87 26.11 7.45
C TYR A 506 47.67 27.49 6.84
N PHE A 507 48.76 28.21 6.72
CA PHE A 507 48.77 29.60 6.24
C PHE A 507 49.66 29.69 5.04
N GLN A 508 49.13 30.18 3.91
CA GLN A 508 49.92 30.49 2.74
C GLN A 508 50.05 31.99 2.57
N PRO A 509 51.27 32.54 2.70
CA PRO A 509 51.50 33.98 2.55
C PRO A 509 51.19 34.50 1.15
N ILE A 510 50.50 35.66 1.11
CA ILE A 510 50.29 36.48 -0.08
C ILE A 510 51.17 37.71 0.09
N VAL A 511 52.10 37.91 -0.87
CA VAL A 511 53.15 38.89 -0.74
C VAL A 511 53.01 39.99 -1.76
N ASP A 512 53.61 41.13 -1.44
CA ASP A 512 53.85 42.21 -2.42
C ASP A 512 54.90 41.75 -3.45
N ALA A 513 54.56 41.83 -4.72
CA ALA A 513 55.39 41.35 -5.83
C ALA A 513 56.77 42.01 -5.91
N THR A 514 56.90 43.23 -5.39
CA THR A 514 58.10 44.05 -5.47
C THR A 514 59.01 43.85 -4.29
N THR A 515 58.41 43.88 -3.07
CA THR A 515 59.17 43.84 -1.82
C THR A 515 59.30 42.43 -1.22
N GLY A 516 58.46 41.49 -1.62
CA GLY A 516 58.35 40.16 -1.02
C GLY A 516 57.78 40.14 0.40
N LEU A 517 57.26 41.27 0.90
CA LEU A 517 56.66 41.36 2.23
C LEU A 517 55.28 40.73 2.26
N VAL A 518 54.95 40.04 3.35
CA VAL A 518 53.65 39.43 3.57
C VAL A 518 52.62 40.53 3.80
N LEU A 519 51.62 40.61 2.93
CA LEU A 519 50.50 41.54 3.04
C LEU A 519 49.32 40.86 3.75
N ARG A 520 49.08 39.57 3.48
CA ARG A 520 48.03 38.76 4.03
C ARG A 520 48.37 37.27 3.90
N ALA A 521 47.50 36.38 4.36
CA ALA A 521 47.67 34.96 4.17
C ALA A 521 46.33 34.28 3.92
N GLU A 522 46.32 33.29 3.01
CA GLU A 522 45.22 32.38 2.84
C GLU A 522 45.27 31.27 3.89
N VAL A 523 44.14 31.01 4.52
CA VAL A 523 43.98 29.95 5.51
C VAL A 523 43.46 28.69 4.84
N LEU A 524 44.26 27.64 4.93
CA LEU A 524 44.02 26.39 4.27
C LEU A 524 43.77 25.28 5.32
N LEU A 525 42.60 24.66 5.31
CA LEU A 525 42.28 23.59 6.22
C LEU A 525 43.10 22.33 5.89
N ARG A 526 43.60 21.66 6.91
CA ARG A 526 44.29 20.35 6.81
C ARG A 526 43.66 19.40 7.80
N TRP A 527 43.47 18.16 7.34
CA TRP A 527 42.99 17.09 8.17
C TRP A 527 44.02 15.97 8.21
N GLN A 528 44.43 15.59 9.41
CA GLN A 528 45.30 14.48 9.64
C GLN A 528 44.61 13.37 10.39
N HIS A 529 44.70 12.15 9.87
CA HIS A 529 44.18 10.94 10.54
C HIS A 529 45.28 9.89 10.55
N GLU A 530 45.54 9.31 11.75
CA GLU A 530 46.61 8.31 11.96
C GLU A 530 47.97 8.70 11.37
N GLY A 531 48.31 9.98 11.43
CA GLY A 531 49.62 10.48 10.90
C GLY A 531 49.65 10.71 9.40
N GLN A 532 48.55 10.51 8.67
CA GLN A 532 48.43 10.79 7.23
C GLN A 532 47.54 11.99 6.97
N PHE A 533 47.97 12.88 6.07
CA PHE A 533 47.15 13.98 5.59
C PHE A 533 46.08 13.46 4.59
N ILE A 534 44.84 13.82 4.83
CA ILE A 534 43.74 13.61 3.88
C ILE A 534 43.56 14.90 3.09
N SER A 535 43.50 14.77 1.76
CA SER A 535 43.40 15.94 0.87
C SER A 535 42.09 16.69 1.06
N PRO A 536 42.09 18.04 1.08
CA PRO A 536 40.86 18.85 1.02
C PRO A 536 39.96 18.46 -0.16
N ASP A 537 40.53 18.17 -1.33
CA ASP A 537 39.79 17.74 -2.53
C ASP A 537 39.01 16.43 -2.31
N GLU A 538 39.38 15.63 -1.31
CA GLU A 538 38.72 14.38 -1.00
C GLU A 538 37.64 14.57 0.09
N PHE A 539 37.90 15.32 1.18
CA PHE A 539 36.99 15.40 2.28
C PHE A 539 35.99 16.57 2.20
N ILE A 540 36.35 17.69 1.53
CA ILE A 540 35.43 18.84 1.40
C ILE A 540 34.13 18.48 0.65
N PRO A 541 34.21 17.77 -0.53
CA PRO A 541 32.98 17.34 -1.21
C PRO A 541 32.08 16.41 -0.33
N ILE A 542 32.73 15.58 0.50
CA ILE A 542 31.99 14.71 1.45
C ILE A 542 31.32 15.56 2.53
N ALA A 543 32.01 16.56 3.06
CA ALA A 543 31.48 17.49 4.04
C ALA A 543 30.29 18.31 3.49
N GLU A 544 30.39 18.77 2.24
CA GLU A 544 29.33 19.51 1.55
C GLU A 544 28.08 18.64 1.35
N ASN A 545 28.24 17.43 0.78
CA ASN A 545 27.14 16.50 0.53
C ASN A 545 26.44 16.04 1.81
N SER A 546 27.16 15.99 2.93
CA SER A 546 26.61 15.59 4.24
C SER A 546 26.12 16.76 5.10
N GLY A 547 26.36 18.02 4.68
CA GLY A 547 26.06 19.22 5.47
C GLY A 547 27.04 19.50 6.62
N LEU A 548 28.04 18.64 6.83
CA LEU A 548 29.06 18.86 7.88
C LEU A 548 29.93 20.09 7.60
N ILE A 549 29.95 20.58 6.36
CA ILE A 549 30.74 21.76 5.95
C ILE A 549 30.36 23.01 6.73
N VAL A 550 29.12 23.19 7.15
CA VAL A 550 28.67 24.34 7.97
C VAL A 550 29.37 24.34 9.32
N ASN A 551 29.45 23.18 9.97
CA ASN A 551 30.13 23.04 11.26
C ASN A 551 31.67 23.20 11.12
N ILE A 552 32.24 22.67 10.05
CA ILE A 552 33.67 22.84 9.72
C ILE A 552 33.94 24.32 9.44
N GLY A 553 33.12 25.02 8.68
CA GLY A 553 33.25 26.44 8.42
C GLY A 553 33.21 27.28 9.69
N ARG A 554 32.28 26.98 10.63
CA ARG A 554 32.24 27.60 11.94
C ARG A 554 33.53 27.37 12.76
N TYR A 555 34.04 26.14 12.78
CA TYR A 555 35.32 25.79 13.41
C TYR A 555 36.45 26.61 12.83
N VAL A 556 36.59 26.70 11.50
CA VAL A 556 37.63 27.47 10.80
C VAL A 556 37.52 28.94 11.14
N ARG A 557 36.30 29.54 11.07
CA ARG A 557 36.08 30.97 11.45
C ARG A 557 36.55 31.26 12.88
N LYS A 558 36.19 30.38 13.82
CA LYS A 558 36.62 30.52 15.23
C LYS A 558 38.12 30.49 15.39
N ALA A 559 38.79 29.50 14.75
CA ALA A 559 40.23 29.35 14.82
C ALA A 559 40.97 30.48 14.12
N VAL A 560 40.43 31.06 13.04
CA VAL A 560 40.97 32.21 12.34
C VAL A 560 40.83 33.46 13.21
N MET A 561 39.65 33.71 13.81
CA MET A 561 39.44 34.85 14.69
C MET A 561 40.39 34.82 15.90
N GLN A 562 40.58 33.66 16.52
CA GLN A 562 41.58 33.49 17.59
C GLN A 562 42.98 33.77 17.10
N THR A 563 43.35 33.35 15.87
CA THR A 563 44.70 33.59 15.30
C THR A 563 44.92 35.09 15.05
N ILE A 564 43.90 35.82 14.58
CA ILE A 564 43.99 37.27 14.38
C ILE A 564 44.27 37.98 15.73
N ILE A 565 43.62 37.57 16.81
CA ILE A 565 43.85 38.13 18.16
C ILE A 565 45.28 37.86 18.60
N ASP A 566 45.75 36.61 18.42
CA ASP A 566 47.14 36.25 18.77
C ASP A 566 48.15 37.10 18.00
N MET A 567 47.91 37.36 16.71
CA MET A 567 48.76 38.22 15.87
C MET A 567 48.70 39.69 16.32
N GLN A 568 47.52 40.23 16.65
CA GLN A 568 47.38 41.59 17.18
C GLN A 568 48.14 41.77 18.49
N ALA A 569 48.08 40.80 19.39
CA ALA A 569 48.80 40.83 20.66
C ALA A 569 50.31 40.88 20.46
N LEU A 570 50.81 40.35 19.32
CA LEU A 570 52.23 40.38 18.92
C LEU A 570 52.60 41.62 18.09
N GLY A 571 51.60 42.48 17.75
CA GLY A 571 51.84 43.65 16.92
C GLY A 571 51.94 43.37 15.40
N TRP A 572 51.42 42.28 14.95
CA TRP A 572 51.43 41.83 13.52
C TRP A 572 50.02 41.77 12.91
N PRO A 573 49.33 42.87 12.65
CA PRO A 573 47.95 42.89 12.13
C PRO A 573 47.98 42.50 10.65
N ILE A 574 47.95 41.19 10.37
CA ILE A 574 47.89 40.64 9.02
C ILE A 574 46.45 40.19 8.73
N ASN A 575 45.95 40.49 7.52
CA ASN A 575 44.62 40.05 7.08
C ASN A 575 44.69 38.54 6.69
N LEU A 576 43.70 37.77 7.15
CA LEU A 576 43.55 36.34 6.84
C LEU A 576 42.35 36.12 5.91
N ALA A 577 42.62 35.44 4.83
CA ALA A 577 41.65 35.04 3.83
C ALA A 577 41.16 33.60 4.12
N VAL A 578 39.82 33.41 4.12
CA VAL A 578 39.14 32.14 4.48
C VAL A 578 38.23 31.73 3.38
N ASN A 579 38.41 30.51 2.91
CA ASN A 579 37.53 29.88 1.93
C ASN A 579 36.13 29.56 2.55
N VAL A 580 35.05 29.88 1.82
CA VAL A 580 33.69 29.66 2.23
C VAL A 580 32.97 28.79 1.20
N SER A 581 32.38 27.69 1.67
CA SER A 581 31.64 26.82 0.78
C SER A 581 30.32 27.49 0.32
N THR A 582 30.00 27.30 -0.97
CA THR A 582 28.71 27.73 -1.53
C THR A 582 27.52 27.09 -0.82
N PHE A 583 27.74 25.98 -0.11
CA PHE A 583 26.70 25.28 0.66
C PHE A 583 26.26 26.09 1.88
N GLU A 584 27.16 26.84 2.51
CA GLU A 584 26.82 27.72 3.65
C GLU A 584 25.86 28.85 3.27
N PHE A 585 25.68 29.10 1.96
CA PHE A 585 24.73 30.09 1.43
C PHE A 585 23.55 29.44 0.66
N TRP A 586 23.28 28.15 0.90
CA TRP A 586 22.25 27.41 0.14
C TRP A 586 20.82 27.84 0.44
N SER A 587 20.50 28.17 1.69
CA SER A 587 19.18 28.63 2.10
C SER A 587 19.26 29.98 2.84
N HIS A 588 18.12 30.65 3.02
CA HIS A 588 18.09 31.90 3.78
C HIS A 588 18.49 31.66 5.23
N GLU A 589 18.06 30.55 5.83
CA GLU A 589 18.40 30.19 7.21
C GLU A 589 19.90 30.00 7.37
N LEU A 590 20.58 29.29 6.46
CA LEU A 590 22.03 29.13 6.50
C LEU A 590 22.77 30.45 6.29
N GLN A 591 22.24 31.35 5.45
CA GLN A 591 22.83 32.68 5.23
C GLN A 591 22.75 33.55 6.50
N ASP A 592 21.61 33.55 7.21
CA ASP A 592 21.42 34.26 8.46
C ASP A 592 22.31 33.63 9.57
N GLU A 593 22.33 32.29 9.68
CA GLU A 593 23.19 31.55 10.62
C GLU A 593 24.69 31.87 10.40
N PHE A 594 25.11 31.93 9.12
CA PHE A 594 26.48 32.31 8.78
C PHE A 594 26.84 33.72 9.31
N CYS A 595 25.96 34.69 9.12
CA CYS A 595 26.14 36.07 9.55
C CYS A 595 26.18 36.17 11.06
N ASP A 596 25.29 35.47 11.77
CA ASP A 596 25.18 35.48 13.24
C ASP A 596 26.35 34.74 13.89
N SER A 597 26.92 33.74 13.23
CA SER A 597 28.02 32.93 13.76
C SER A 597 29.25 33.76 14.20
N PHE A 598 29.47 34.92 13.57
CA PHE A 598 30.55 35.80 13.97
C PHE A 598 30.31 36.44 15.35
N ALA A 599 29.08 36.85 15.65
CA ALA A 599 28.71 37.40 16.95
C ALA A 599 28.83 36.33 18.05
N ASP A 600 28.33 35.11 17.77
CA ASP A 600 28.44 33.98 18.69
C ASP A 600 29.89 33.64 19.00
N ILE A 601 30.76 33.63 17.98
CA ILE A 601 32.19 33.34 18.16
C ILE A 601 32.86 34.42 19.01
N ILE A 602 32.49 35.70 18.84
CA ILE A 602 33.01 36.82 19.68
C ILE A 602 32.64 36.60 21.13
N GLU A 603 31.38 36.22 21.41
CA GLU A 603 30.93 35.90 22.75
C GLU A 603 31.66 34.69 23.34
N GLU A 604 31.81 33.60 22.57
CA GLU A 604 32.57 32.40 22.96
C GLU A 604 34.04 32.71 23.29
N LEU A 605 34.67 33.65 22.56
CA LEU A 605 36.05 34.08 22.80
C LEU A 605 36.17 35.09 23.92
N GLY A 606 35.07 35.58 24.50
CA GLY A 606 35.04 36.57 25.57
C GLY A 606 35.48 37.95 25.13
N LEU A 607 35.27 38.33 23.87
CA LEU A 607 35.73 39.58 23.28
C LEU A 607 34.62 40.64 23.35
N ILE A 608 35.03 41.93 23.47
CA ILE A 608 34.13 43.08 23.41
C ILE A 608 34.07 43.63 21.97
N GLU A 609 35.20 43.66 21.29
CA GLU A 609 35.35 44.15 19.92
C GLU A 609 36.28 43.23 19.14
N PHE A 610 36.07 43.15 17.83
CA PHE A 610 36.89 42.35 16.93
C PHE A 610 37.22 43.13 15.65
N PRO A 611 38.47 43.11 15.15
CA PRO A 611 38.93 43.82 13.93
C PRO A 611 38.51 43.06 12.67
N TYR A 612 37.25 43.19 12.25
CA TYR A 612 36.70 42.51 11.09
C TYR A 612 37.45 42.81 9.77
N GLU A 613 38.12 43.95 9.66
CA GLU A 613 38.94 44.34 8.53
C GLU A 613 40.15 43.42 8.29
N LEU A 614 40.50 42.60 9.27
CA LEU A 614 41.52 41.57 9.16
C LEU A 614 41.00 40.24 8.65
N ILE A 615 39.70 40.13 8.27
CA ILE A 615 39.16 38.97 7.62
C ILE A 615 38.81 39.27 6.17
N THR A 616 39.18 38.34 5.27
CA THR A 616 38.69 38.27 3.90
C THR A 616 37.98 36.95 3.71
N LEU A 617 36.76 36.95 3.19
CA LEU A 617 36.05 35.73 2.81
C LEU A 617 36.28 35.48 1.33
N GLU A 618 36.72 34.26 0.98
CA GLU A 618 36.92 33.83 -0.36
C GLU A 618 35.73 32.99 -0.81
N ILE A 619 35.04 33.43 -1.85
CA ILE A 619 33.85 32.81 -2.42
C ILE A 619 34.10 32.45 -3.88
N THR A 620 33.66 31.27 -4.32
CA THR A 620 33.88 30.85 -5.70
C THR A 620 32.90 31.53 -6.67
N GLU A 621 33.28 31.60 -7.95
CA GLU A 621 32.46 32.14 -9.04
C GLU A 621 31.04 31.50 -9.12
N SER A 622 30.91 30.23 -8.77
CA SER A 622 29.62 29.50 -8.77
C SER A 622 28.58 30.11 -7.87
N LEU A 623 28.97 30.81 -6.80
CA LEU A 623 28.03 31.48 -5.90
C LEU A 623 27.37 32.69 -6.58
N LEU A 624 28.06 33.38 -7.49
CA LEU A 624 27.54 34.53 -8.23
C LEU A 624 26.37 34.16 -9.14
N MET A 625 26.32 32.91 -9.62
CA MET A 625 25.27 32.42 -10.52
C MET A 625 23.91 32.22 -9.80
N LYS A 626 23.92 32.15 -8.48
CA LYS A 626 22.70 32.05 -7.65
C LYS A 626 22.19 33.47 -7.39
N GLN A 627 21.27 33.96 -8.20
CA GLN A 627 20.64 35.30 -8.10
C GLN A 627 19.70 35.41 -6.88
N HIS A 628 20.24 35.41 -5.68
CA HIS A 628 19.40 35.64 -4.49
C HIS A 628 19.65 37.04 -3.93
N VAL A 629 18.60 37.87 -3.99
CA VAL A 629 18.60 39.24 -3.37
C VAL A 629 19.04 39.18 -1.91
N HIS A 630 18.71 38.13 -1.19
CA HIS A 630 19.09 37.91 0.20
C HIS A 630 20.60 37.73 0.35
N LEU A 631 21.24 36.93 -0.51
CA LEU A 631 22.71 36.77 -0.50
C LEU A 631 23.47 38.09 -0.65
N ILE A 632 23.03 38.92 -1.59
CA ILE A 632 23.65 40.27 -1.77
C ILE A 632 23.47 41.11 -0.50
N LYS A 633 22.34 41.01 0.19
CA LYS A 633 22.11 41.71 1.46
C LYS A 633 23.08 41.22 2.53
N VAL A 634 23.24 39.92 2.72
CA VAL A 634 24.15 39.30 3.68
C VAL A 634 25.60 39.70 3.42
N LEU A 635 26.06 39.63 2.15
CA LEU A 635 27.43 40.04 1.81
C LEU A 635 27.64 41.54 2.05
N ASN A 636 26.66 42.43 1.79
CA ASN A 636 26.73 43.84 2.12
C ASN A 636 26.77 44.07 3.62
N GLU A 637 26.06 43.31 4.43
CA GLU A 637 26.10 43.40 5.88
C GLU A 637 27.50 43.02 6.42
N LEU A 638 28.08 41.92 5.93
CA LEU A 638 29.45 41.52 6.30
C LEU A 638 30.48 42.59 5.93
N ARG A 639 30.38 43.18 4.73
CA ARG A 639 31.20 44.31 4.32
C ARG A 639 30.99 45.56 5.20
N GLY A 640 29.75 45.80 5.60
CA GLY A 640 29.41 46.88 6.53
C GLY A 640 30.06 46.72 7.90
N ARG A 641 30.35 45.51 8.34
CA ARG A 641 31.13 45.20 9.55
C ARG A 641 32.65 45.34 9.31
N GLY A 642 33.13 45.47 8.07
CA GLY A 642 34.55 45.63 7.72
C GLY A 642 35.19 44.40 7.06
N ILE A 643 34.46 43.29 6.97
CA ILE A 643 34.96 42.06 6.30
C ILE A 643 35.12 42.33 4.79
N LYS A 644 36.21 41.89 4.19
CA LYS A 644 36.44 41.96 2.75
C LYS A 644 35.93 40.68 2.05
N ILE A 645 35.45 40.84 0.84
CA ILE A 645 34.98 39.71 0.01
C ILE A 645 35.89 39.56 -1.20
N SER A 646 36.49 38.39 -1.36
CA SER A 646 37.34 38.03 -2.50
C SER A 646 36.65 37.00 -3.37
N LEU A 647 36.69 37.19 -4.67
CA LEU A 647 36.18 36.20 -5.65
C LEU A 647 37.34 35.28 -6.04
N ASP A 648 37.17 34.00 -5.76
CA ASP A 648 38.16 32.94 -6.02
C ASP A 648 37.87 32.18 -7.30
N ASP A 649 38.90 31.49 -7.86
CA ASP A 649 38.86 30.69 -9.09
C ASP A 649 38.35 31.45 -10.33
N PHE A 650 38.58 32.77 -10.40
CA PHE A 650 38.00 33.60 -11.46
C PHE A 650 38.47 33.23 -12.84
N GLY A 651 37.48 32.96 -13.73
CA GLY A 651 37.69 32.64 -15.14
C GLY A 651 37.59 31.16 -15.49
N THR A 652 37.41 30.29 -14.50
CA THR A 652 37.19 28.84 -14.71
C THR A 652 35.73 28.52 -15.03
N GLY A 653 34.80 29.44 -14.75
CA GLY A 653 33.35 29.30 -14.91
C GLY A 653 32.73 30.17 -16.01
N TYR A 654 31.41 30.27 -16.00
CA TYR A 654 30.63 31.09 -16.95
C TYR A 654 30.34 32.49 -16.37
N SER A 655 31.34 33.32 -16.15
CA SER A 655 31.11 34.67 -15.62
C SER A 655 30.36 35.57 -16.60
N SER A 656 29.13 35.95 -16.25
CA SER A 656 28.48 37.10 -16.89
C SER A 656 29.02 38.38 -16.26
N LEU A 657 29.70 39.22 -17.00
CA LEU A 657 30.25 40.52 -16.59
C LEU A 657 29.19 41.42 -15.91
N SER A 658 27.91 41.24 -16.26
CA SER A 658 26.80 41.97 -15.63
C SER A 658 26.58 41.64 -14.15
N TYR A 659 26.96 40.43 -13.71
CA TYR A 659 26.88 40.04 -12.31
C TYR A 659 28.05 40.57 -11.50
N LEU A 660 29.23 40.50 -12.04
CA LEU A 660 30.43 41.01 -11.38
C LEU A 660 30.30 42.48 -10.99
N ALA A 661 29.70 43.30 -11.85
CA ALA A 661 29.49 44.75 -11.57
C ALA A 661 28.51 45.02 -10.46
N ASN A 662 27.61 44.09 -10.10
CA ASN A 662 26.52 44.27 -9.11
C ASN A 662 26.81 43.56 -7.77
N PHE A 663 27.81 42.69 -7.71
CA PHE A 663 28.11 41.95 -6.49
C PHE A 663 29.04 42.77 -5.57
N PRO A 664 28.84 42.75 -4.25
CA PRO A 664 29.65 43.49 -3.28
C PRO A 664 30.97 42.77 -2.99
N ILE A 665 31.88 42.78 -3.96
CA ILE A 665 33.25 42.20 -3.85
C ILE A 665 34.30 43.29 -3.79
N ASP A 666 35.46 42.98 -3.22
CA ASP A 666 36.60 43.90 -3.02
C ASP A 666 37.83 43.47 -3.82
N GLN A 667 37.90 42.17 -4.20
CA GLN A 667 39.07 41.56 -4.81
C GLN A 667 38.69 40.41 -5.75
N ILE A 668 39.60 40.16 -6.69
CA ILE A 668 39.60 38.98 -7.59
C ILE A 668 40.91 38.24 -7.45
N LYS A 669 40.86 36.90 -7.32
CA LYS A 669 42.02 36.01 -7.40
C LYS A 669 42.02 35.36 -8.79
N ILE A 670 43.10 35.47 -9.50
CA ILE A 670 43.29 34.82 -10.81
C ILE A 670 43.77 33.40 -10.57
N ASP A 671 42.99 32.43 -11.02
CA ASP A 671 43.23 31.01 -10.80
C ASP A 671 44.55 30.55 -11.43
N LYS A 672 45.22 29.62 -10.74
CA LYS A 672 46.49 29.02 -11.14
C LYS A 672 46.47 28.52 -12.59
N SER A 673 45.39 27.99 -13.11
CA SER A 673 45.29 27.42 -14.47
C SER A 673 45.59 28.46 -15.58
N PHE A 674 45.35 29.77 -15.30
CA PHE A 674 45.73 30.84 -16.24
C PHE A 674 47.21 31.17 -16.15
N ILE A 675 47.79 31.11 -14.95
CA ILE A 675 49.20 31.37 -14.71
C ILE A 675 50.09 30.24 -15.26
N ASP A 676 49.68 28.98 -15.09
CA ASP A 676 50.39 27.82 -15.61
C ASP A 676 50.49 27.81 -17.16
N ARG A 677 49.51 28.43 -17.84
CA ARG A 677 49.46 28.46 -19.32
C ARG A 677 50.06 29.71 -19.95
N LEU A 678 50.66 30.58 -19.17
CA LEU A 678 51.28 31.80 -19.74
C LEU A 678 52.35 31.49 -20.80
N ASP A 679 53.03 30.36 -20.67
CA ASP A 679 54.05 29.89 -21.64
C ASP A 679 53.45 29.28 -22.93
N GLU A 680 52.14 29.02 -22.97
CA GLU A 680 51.43 28.41 -24.12
C GLU A 680 51.10 29.41 -25.25
N GLY A 681 51.35 30.73 -25.06
CA GLY A 681 51.24 31.74 -26.10
C GLY A 681 50.47 33.03 -25.74
N GLU A 682 50.51 34.00 -26.64
CA GLU A 682 49.96 35.36 -26.49
C GLU A 682 48.47 35.43 -26.09
N ARG A 683 47.70 34.38 -26.39
CA ARG A 683 46.26 34.33 -26.07
C ARG A 683 46.02 34.25 -24.57
N HIS A 684 46.80 33.46 -23.82
CA HIS A 684 46.65 33.30 -22.38
C HIS A 684 47.11 34.57 -21.65
N LEU A 685 48.17 35.18 -22.12
CA LEU A 685 48.60 36.49 -21.60
C LEU A 685 47.49 37.56 -21.80
N ALA A 686 46.92 37.64 -23.01
CA ALA A 686 45.83 38.58 -23.28
C ALA A 686 44.61 38.37 -22.40
N LEU A 687 44.29 37.13 -21.96
CA LEU A 687 43.23 36.86 -21.01
C LEU A 687 43.56 37.41 -19.64
N VAL A 688 44.77 37.16 -19.11
CA VAL A 688 45.17 37.72 -17.81
C VAL A 688 45.14 39.25 -17.85
N GLU A 689 45.68 39.89 -18.90
CA GLU A 689 45.60 41.34 -19.10
C GLU A 689 44.16 41.85 -19.09
N ALA A 690 43.24 41.16 -19.76
CA ALA A 690 41.81 41.53 -19.79
C ALA A 690 41.18 41.46 -18.40
N ILE A 691 41.47 40.39 -17.62
CA ILE A 691 40.98 40.23 -16.22
C ILE A 691 41.52 41.38 -15.38
N VAL A 692 42.79 41.70 -15.43
CA VAL A 692 43.39 42.79 -14.64
C VAL A 692 42.78 44.14 -14.99
N ARG A 693 42.64 44.48 -16.27
CA ARG A 693 42.01 45.72 -16.74
C ARG A 693 40.54 45.80 -16.29
N LEU A 694 39.78 44.70 -16.35
CA LEU A 694 38.42 44.66 -15.88
C LEU A 694 38.35 44.93 -14.36
N SER A 695 39.18 44.25 -13.59
CA SER A 695 39.23 44.40 -12.12
C SER A 695 39.51 45.86 -11.72
N HIS A 696 40.52 46.47 -12.35
CA HIS A 696 40.85 47.86 -12.10
C HIS A 696 39.70 48.81 -12.49
N ALA A 697 39.00 48.54 -13.62
CA ALA A 697 37.86 49.36 -14.03
C ALA A 697 36.67 49.28 -13.03
N LEU A 698 36.60 48.17 -12.28
CA LEU A 698 35.60 47.96 -11.22
C LEU A 698 36.11 48.35 -9.82
N ASN A 699 37.32 48.95 -9.70
CA ASN A 699 37.99 49.25 -8.44
C ASN A 699 38.24 48.05 -7.53
N LEU A 700 38.55 46.88 -8.10
CA LEU A 700 38.83 45.65 -7.39
C LEU A 700 40.37 45.43 -7.35
N SER A 701 40.90 44.94 -6.22
CA SER A 701 42.28 44.48 -6.12
C SER A 701 42.43 43.12 -6.82
N VAL A 702 43.63 42.80 -7.25
CA VAL A 702 43.92 41.54 -7.97
C VAL A 702 45.05 40.79 -7.29
N THR A 703 44.83 39.49 -7.02
CA THR A 703 45.86 38.56 -6.59
C THR A 703 46.09 37.51 -7.69
N ALA A 704 47.32 37.19 -8.01
CA ALA A 704 47.66 36.08 -8.88
C ALA A 704 48.08 34.86 -8.06
N GLU A 705 47.42 33.72 -8.34
CA GLU A 705 47.67 32.45 -7.66
C GLU A 705 48.61 31.53 -8.43
N GLY A 706 49.24 30.63 -7.69
CA GLY A 706 50.04 29.57 -8.29
C GLY A 706 51.28 30.07 -9.04
N VAL A 707 51.83 31.25 -8.68
CA VAL A 707 53.06 31.75 -9.28
C VAL A 707 54.27 30.92 -8.77
N GLU A 708 54.90 30.16 -9.65
CA GLU A 708 56.00 29.22 -9.31
C GLU A 708 57.33 29.59 -9.90
N THR A 709 57.35 30.41 -10.98
CA THR A 709 58.56 30.73 -11.73
C THR A 709 58.84 32.23 -11.76
N GLN A 710 60.11 32.60 -11.92
CA GLN A 710 60.53 34.00 -12.10
C GLN A 710 59.96 34.64 -13.37
N THR A 711 59.75 33.83 -14.43
CA THR A 711 59.06 34.30 -15.65
C THR A 711 57.66 34.71 -15.41
N GLN A 712 56.85 33.87 -14.71
CA GLN A 712 55.48 34.19 -14.32
C GLN A 712 55.44 35.44 -13.44
N LEU A 713 56.31 35.55 -12.42
CA LEU A 713 56.36 36.71 -11.55
C LEU A 713 56.61 38.00 -12.33
N LYS A 714 57.57 37.99 -13.27
CA LYS A 714 57.87 39.12 -14.11
C LYS A 714 56.65 39.57 -14.94
N VAL A 715 55.94 38.61 -15.54
CA VAL A 715 54.73 38.88 -16.30
C VAL A 715 53.66 39.51 -15.40
N MET A 716 53.49 39.03 -14.16
CA MET A 716 52.53 39.62 -13.21
C MET A 716 52.89 41.06 -12.85
N MET A 717 54.18 41.33 -12.59
CA MET A 717 54.66 42.68 -12.30
C MET A 717 54.47 43.65 -13.48
N GLU A 718 54.73 43.18 -14.73
CA GLU A 718 54.52 43.97 -15.94
C GLU A 718 53.08 44.30 -16.18
N ASN A 719 52.15 43.46 -15.66
CA ASN A 719 50.70 43.68 -15.72
C ASN A 719 50.17 44.39 -14.45
N HIS A 720 51.04 44.99 -13.62
CA HIS A 720 50.70 45.76 -12.43
C HIS A 720 49.91 44.96 -11.37
N ILE A 721 50.07 43.63 -11.30
CA ILE A 721 49.55 42.79 -10.23
C ILE A 721 50.51 42.92 -9.04
N GLN A 722 50.01 43.42 -7.92
CA GLN A 722 50.80 43.68 -6.73
C GLN A 722 50.83 42.53 -5.74
N GLU A 723 49.76 41.73 -5.68
CA GLU A 723 49.59 40.66 -4.71
C GLU A 723 49.83 39.29 -5.41
N ILE A 724 50.81 38.57 -4.88
CA ILE A 724 51.26 37.30 -5.44
C ILE A 724 51.15 36.20 -4.39
N GLN A 725 50.51 35.08 -4.79
CA GLN A 725 50.48 33.86 -4.03
C GLN A 725 51.09 32.75 -4.85
N GLY A 726 52.07 32.02 -4.32
CA GLY A 726 52.66 30.89 -5.04
C GLY A 726 53.94 30.36 -4.42
N TYR A 727 54.37 29.21 -4.93
CA TYR A 727 55.53 28.50 -4.41
C TYR A 727 56.86 29.18 -4.74
N ILE A 728 56.81 30.18 -5.56
CA ILE A 728 57.99 31.02 -5.79
C ILE A 728 58.44 31.72 -4.52
N PHE A 729 57.51 32.10 -3.65
CA PHE A 729 57.77 32.72 -2.37
C PHE A 729 57.58 31.74 -1.21
N TYR A 730 56.37 31.24 -1.01
CA TYR A 730 56.04 30.39 0.14
C TYR A 730 55.06 29.30 -0.21
N LYS A 731 55.29 28.13 0.41
CA LYS A 731 54.26 27.05 0.47
C LYS A 731 53.38 27.23 1.67
N PRO A 732 52.18 26.63 1.68
CA PRO A 732 51.36 26.57 2.91
C PRO A 732 52.17 26.00 4.07
N MET A 733 52.11 26.70 5.22
CA MET A 733 52.88 26.33 6.41
C MET A 733 52.00 26.35 7.67
N PRO A 734 52.32 25.55 8.69
CA PRO A 734 51.59 25.55 9.94
C PRO A 734 51.73 26.88 10.69
N LYS A 735 50.79 27.18 11.63
CA LYS A 735 50.70 28.44 12.38
C LYS A 735 52.04 28.88 12.99
N ALA A 736 52.80 27.95 13.60
CA ALA A 736 54.09 28.24 14.22
C ALA A 736 55.12 28.83 13.23
N ALA A 737 55.30 28.16 12.07
CA ALA A 737 56.17 28.61 11.02
C ALA A 737 55.75 29.95 10.40
N PHE A 738 54.44 30.19 10.29
CA PHE A 738 53.90 31.48 9.82
C PHE A 738 54.22 32.61 10.80
N PHE A 739 54.09 32.39 12.10
CA PHE A 739 54.44 33.37 13.12
C PHE A 739 55.94 33.65 13.15
N GLU A 740 56.82 32.65 12.97
CA GLU A 740 58.26 32.86 12.83
C GLU A 740 58.57 33.76 11.63
N LEU A 741 57.96 33.50 10.47
CA LEU A 741 58.11 34.35 9.28
C LEU A 741 57.72 35.80 9.53
N LEU A 742 56.57 36.06 10.23
CA LEU A 742 56.14 37.41 10.53
C LEU A 742 57.09 38.09 11.50
N ALA A 743 57.66 37.39 12.49
CA ALA A 743 58.63 37.91 13.42
C ALA A 743 59.91 38.31 12.70
N GLU A 744 60.41 37.50 11.78
CA GLU A 744 61.61 37.82 10.98
C GLU A 744 61.37 39.07 10.12
N GLN A 745 60.24 39.21 9.47
CA GLN A 745 59.93 40.42 8.68
C GLN A 745 59.78 41.65 9.53
N ALA A 746 59.14 41.57 10.72
CA ALA A 746 59.04 42.67 11.63
C ALA A 746 60.43 43.14 12.15
N ALA A 747 61.32 42.20 12.46
CA ALA A 747 62.68 42.51 12.88
C ALA A 747 63.53 43.18 11.76
N ALA A 748 63.35 42.74 10.51
CA ALA A 748 63.99 43.36 9.35
C ALA A 748 63.54 44.80 9.10
N HIS A 749 62.25 45.10 9.35
CA HIS A 749 61.71 46.45 9.21
C HIS A 749 62.18 47.44 10.31
N HIS A 750 62.55 46.95 11.48
CA HIS A 750 63.09 47.80 12.55
C HIS A 750 64.58 48.15 12.36
N HIS A 751 65.25 47.49 11.40
CA HIS A 751 66.66 47.71 11.10
C HIS A 751 66.95 48.48 9.77
N SER A 752 65.91 48.69 8.97
CA SER A 752 65.91 49.52 7.76
C SER A 752 65.36 50.92 8.01
#